data_ad5d7c44932b8a3fc49c15d6b74085a4
#
_entry.id   ad5d7c44932b8a3fc49c15d6b74085a4
#
_cell.length_a   1.000
_cell.length_b   1.000
_cell.length_c   1.000
_cell.angle_alpha   90.00
_cell.angle_beta   90.00
_cell.angle_gamma   90.00
#
_symmetry.space_group_name_H-M   'P 1'
#
loop_
_entity.id
_entity.type
_entity.pdbx_description
1 polymer ?
#
loop_
_entity_poly.entity_id
_entity_poly.type
_entity_poly.pdbx_seq_one_letter_code
_entity_poly.pdbx_strand_id
1 'polypeptide(L)'
;MRMKEPYEAYLDDYNCLDVYMSKNFFGGKSRIFHMKDTKNRIIPLTIQSQSDLYNGFTHYALSLNGNLEIGQEYTVYDEHCKTCVAKYSHIVKTERFAKEFTYEKDDLGVTYTPEKTTFKVWAPTALSVNVGYVLNGKKIVESMVRQDKGVFSLTVNSDLNGVHYSYLVRVNGEYKGVTDPYTCFSGPNAQYSVVIDPKSLNLPKKIKLKPMNSECDAIIYEASVRDMTSQTGIGISHPKKFVGFTEENEITKTHNTGFSYLKSLGVTHVQLMPVFDFGSVDEVYPNIFYNWGYDPVQYRCLEGAYSLDPANAKLRIEEFAKLVHDCHKAGIRVNLDLVFNHVYVKENFALENMVPDYYFLMNREGEFSNGSFCGNDIDTQHYMARKYFIETCKKIIEMYDVDGFRFDLMGILDFNLMNEISEECKKVKPDFMIYGEGWNMPSFVAEEIRASQLNQAKMPHVGHFSDRFREVVRGSNDELSRKGFASGQADLIYQVKCCMAASCLDHVFDSPTKVVNYVECHDNHTLWDKNRVCCHGESRDLREKRQILANAMVLLAQGIPFIHCGQEFGRTKQNLGNTYNRSDNYNRVDYQRRDHHIEIVERTKELIQIRKTHPCFRLSTVEQIEQGVQFDTIYDQVLVYSCQKDKDHCVAFFNPTNIPYDYHLDQEARILFDNGNSNSLDTFDIHIAAFSVVVCQFGLTA
;
A
#
# COMPACT_ATOMS: atom_id res chain seq x y z
N MET A 1 -26.56 9.49 14.72
CA MET A 1 -25.60 9.99 15.72
C MET A 1 -26.35 10.32 17.02
N ARG A 2 -25.98 9.76 18.19
CA ARG A 2 -26.52 10.21 19.48
C ARG A 2 -25.59 11.30 19.99
N MET A 3 -26.02 12.57 19.85
CA MET A 3 -25.31 13.67 20.51
C MET A 3 -25.35 13.50 22.03
N LYS A 4 -24.23 13.76 22.70
CA LYS A 4 -24.11 13.74 24.16
C LYS A 4 -24.66 15.02 24.79
N GLU A 5 -24.64 16.12 24.04
CA GLU A 5 -25.07 17.46 24.46
C GLU A 5 -26.36 17.89 23.72
N PRO A 6 -27.14 18.83 24.26
CA PRO A 6 -28.33 19.37 23.60
C PRO A 6 -28.09 19.98 22.24
N TYR A 7 -26.88 20.51 22.01
CA TYR A 7 -26.39 20.99 20.72
C TYR A 7 -24.88 20.88 20.63
N GLU A 8 -24.38 20.89 19.39
CA GLU A 8 -22.96 20.91 19.04
C GLU A 8 -22.68 22.11 18.15
N ALA A 9 -21.47 22.66 18.26
CA ALA A 9 -21.03 23.82 17.50
C ALA A 9 -19.68 23.54 16.82
N TYR A 10 -19.55 23.98 15.55
CA TYR A 10 -18.39 23.70 14.69
C TYR A 10 -17.86 25.00 14.06
N LEU A 11 -16.57 25.20 14.15
CA LEU A 11 -15.85 26.30 13.52
C LEU A 11 -15.47 25.87 12.10
N ASP A 12 -16.23 26.34 11.11
CA ASP A 12 -16.04 25.97 9.71
C ASP A 12 -15.24 27.02 8.93
N ASP A 13 -15.21 28.27 9.41
CA ASP A 13 -14.32 29.32 8.90
C ASP A 13 -14.02 30.32 10.04
N TYR A 14 -13.10 31.25 9.82
CA TYR A 14 -12.72 32.31 10.75
C TYR A 14 -13.86 33.28 11.09
N ASN A 15 -14.89 33.30 10.28
CA ASN A 15 -16.07 34.15 10.44
C ASN A 15 -17.37 33.36 10.47
N CYS A 16 -17.32 32.03 10.49
CA CYS A 16 -18.50 31.15 10.44
C CYS A 16 -18.44 30.11 11.55
N LEU A 17 -19.59 29.92 12.21
CA LEU A 17 -19.85 28.87 13.20
C LEU A 17 -21.16 28.18 12.86
N ASP A 18 -21.13 26.88 12.69
CA ASP A 18 -22.32 26.07 12.52
C ASP A 18 -22.76 25.44 13.84
N VAL A 19 -24.07 25.52 14.14
CA VAL A 19 -24.67 24.93 15.34
C VAL A 19 -25.77 23.98 14.94
N TYR A 20 -25.69 22.75 15.45
CA TYR A 20 -26.71 21.70 15.28
C TYR A 20 -27.42 21.49 16.61
N MET A 21 -28.67 21.92 16.72
CA MET A 21 -29.47 21.87 17.94
C MET A 21 -30.53 20.78 17.86
N SER A 22 -30.62 19.91 18.86
CA SER A 22 -31.63 18.86 18.92
C SER A 22 -33.03 19.44 19.06
N LYS A 23 -33.97 18.96 18.26
CA LYS A 23 -35.42 19.32 18.40
C LYS A 23 -36.01 18.90 19.75
N ASN A 24 -35.38 17.96 20.46
CA ASN A 24 -35.76 17.59 21.83
C ASN A 24 -35.36 18.66 22.86
N PHE A 25 -34.52 19.60 22.51
CA PHE A 25 -34.12 20.72 23.34
C PHE A 25 -34.80 22.00 22.85
N PHE A 26 -35.79 22.48 23.57
CA PHE A 26 -36.60 23.67 23.26
C PHE A 26 -37.10 23.70 21.80
N GLY A 27 -37.47 22.55 21.27
CA GLY A 27 -37.90 22.42 19.87
C GLY A 27 -36.86 22.72 18.83
N GLY A 28 -35.56 22.71 19.20
CA GLY A 28 -34.44 23.07 18.33
C GLY A 28 -34.37 24.59 18.08
N LYS A 29 -34.92 25.43 18.94
CA LYS A 29 -35.03 26.88 18.74
C LYS A 29 -34.20 27.68 19.72
N SER A 30 -33.42 28.60 19.18
CA SER A 30 -32.73 29.67 19.94
C SER A 30 -32.69 30.92 19.07
N ARG A 31 -32.93 32.09 19.70
CA ARG A 31 -32.92 33.39 19.04
C ARG A 31 -31.61 34.14 19.22
N ILE A 32 -30.79 33.74 20.21
CA ILE A 32 -29.56 34.41 20.57
C ILE A 32 -28.49 33.39 20.84
N PHE A 33 -27.34 33.61 20.24
CA PHE A 33 -26.10 32.92 20.54
C PHE A 33 -24.98 33.91 20.82
N HIS A 34 -24.09 33.56 21.71
CA HIS A 34 -22.83 34.26 21.89
C HIS A 34 -21.73 33.23 22.24
N MET A 35 -20.50 33.61 22.03
CA MET A 35 -19.35 32.76 22.30
C MET A 35 -18.41 33.48 23.29
N LYS A 36 -17.73 32.70 24.14
CA LYS A 36 -16.67 33.21 25.01
C LYS A 36 -15.37 32.44 24.77
N ASP A 37 -14.27 33.18 24.81
CA ASP A 37 -12.92 32.58 24.82
C ASP A 37 -12.48 32.20 26.26
N THR A 38 -11.27 31.62 26.37
CA THR A 38 -10.66 31.23 27.65
C THR A 38 -10.42 32.39 28.61
N LYS A 39 -10.43 33.65 28.12
CA LYS A 39 -10.29 34.88 28.92
C LYS A 39 -11.66 35.50 29.24
N ASN A 40 -12.76 34.80 29.00
CA ASN A 40 -14.14 35.27 29.15
C ASN A 40 -14.50 36.51 28.28
N ARG A 41 -13.76 36.80 27.22
CA ARG A 41 -14.14 37.83 26.25
C ARG A 41 -15.35 37.36 25.46
N ILE A 42 -16.39 38.18 25.41
CA ILE A 42 -17.63 37.84 24.66
C ILE A 42 -17.43 38.17 23.18
N ILE A 43 -17.71 37.18 22.34
CA ILE A 43 -17.77 37.32 20.89
C ILE A 43 -19.24 37.17 20.50
N PRO A 44 -19.88 38.23 20.00
CA PRO A 44 -21.28 38.18 19.57
C PRO A 44 -21.40 37.35 18.29
N LEU A 45 -22.48 36.56 18.23
CA LEU A 45 -22.81 35.73 17.06
C LEU A 45 -24.14 36.25 16.48
N THR A 46 -24.20 36.30 15.15
CA THR A 46 -25.38 36.69 14.39
C THR A 46 -25.92 35.53 13.57
N ILE A 47 -27.20 35.18 13.75
CA ILE A 47 -27.87 34.14 12.98
C ILE A 47 -27.99 34.62 11.52
N GLN A 48 -27.36 33.94 10.61
CA GLN A 48 -27.44 34.19 9.16
C GLN A 48 -28.54 33.35 8.52
N SER A 49 -28.65 32.08 8.92
CA SER A 49 -29.71 31.20 8.47
C SER A 49 -30.06 30.16 9.54
N GLN A 50 -31.28 29.64 9.42
CA GLN A 50 -31.78 28.53 10.21
C GLN A 50 -32.53 27.58 9.30
N SER A 51 -32.30 26.29 9.44
CA SER A 51 -32.97 25.24 8.68
C SER A 51 -33.26 24.02 9.53
N ASP A 52 -34.42 23.42 9.33
CA ASP A 52 -34.77 22.17 9.97
C ASP A 52 -34.24 20.98 9.16
N LEU A 53 -33.47 20.10 9.81
CA LEU A 53 -32.97 18.89 9.19
C LEU A 53 -33.88 17.69 9.44
N TYR A 54 -33.89 16.75 8.49
CA TYR A 54 -34.72 15.51 8.57
C TYR A 54 -34.32 14.57 9.72
N ASN A 55 -33.08 14.70 10.23
CA ASN A 55 -32.53 13.85 11.30
C ASN A 55 -32.91 14.30 12.72
N GLY A 56 -33.87 15.23 12.88
CA GLY A 56 -34.32 15.71 14.20
C GLY A 56 -33.53 16.85 14.82
N PHE A 57 -32.72 17.54 14.01
CA PHE A 57 -31.94 18.71 14.40
C PHE A 57 -32.41 19.97 13.65
N THR A 58 -32.09 21.12 14.25
CA THR A 58 -32.13 22.42 13.60
C THR A 58 -30.67 22.88 13.41
N HIS A 59 -30.32 23.25 12.20
CA HIS A 59 -29.04 23.81 11.83
C HIS A 59 -29.11 25.33 11.84
N TYR A 60 -28.14 25.98 12.46
CA TYR A 60 -27.93 27.42 12.45
C TYR A 60 -26.56 27.72 11.85
N ALA A 61 -26.54 28.54 10.81
CA ALA A 61 -25.29 29.16 10.34
C ALA A 61 -25.16 30.53 11.01
N LEU A 62 -24.07 30.71 11.79
CA LEU A 62 -23.81 31.89 12.58
C LEU A 62 -22.58 32.64 12.04
N SER A 63 -22.66 33.97 11.92
CA SER A 63 -21.46 34.76 11.65
C SER A 63 -20.84 35.28 12.93
N LEU A 64 -19.51 35.34 12.94
CA LEU A 64 -18.72 35.87 14.03
C LEU A 64 -18.34 37.34 13.77
N ASN A 65 -18.59 38.20 14.74
CA ASN A 65 -18.15 39.58 14.72
C ASN A 65 -16.94 39.74 15.67
N GLY A 66 -15.76 39.34 15.22
CA GLY A 66 -14.53 39.41 16.01
C GLY A 66 -13.37 38.61 15.39
N ASN A 67 -12.18 38.76 15.98
CA ASN A 67 -11.02 37.97 15.57
C ASN A 67 -11.02 36.64 16.30
N LEU A 68 -11.13 35.53 15.53
CA LEU A 68 -10.92 34.20 16.03
C LEU A 68 -9.41 33.89 16.07
N GLU A 69 -8.93 33.45 17.23
CA GLU A 69 -7.56 32.98 17.43
C GLU A 69 -7.54 31.45 17.44
N ILE A 70 -6.80 30.82 16.51
CA ILE A 70 -6.65 29.37 16.50
C ILE A 70 -5.77 28.91 17.68
N GLY A 71 -6.15 27.76 18.28
CA GLY A 71 -5.50 27.21 19.47
C GLY A 71 -6.07 27.77 20.79
N GLN A 72 -7.27 28.34 20.74
CA GLN A 72 -8.07 28.68 21.88
C GLN A 72 -9.27 27.75 22.02
N GLU A 73 -9.85 27.68 23.21
CA GLU A 73 -11.16 27.04 23.40
C GLU A 73 -12.24 28.12 23.48
N TYR A 74 -13.31 27.87 22.76
CA TYR A 74 -14.47 28.75 22.71
C TYR A 74 -15.70 28.02 23.23
N THR A 75 -16.44 28.64 24.14
CA THR A 75 -17.70 28.12 24.68
C THR A 75 -18.87 28.90 24.07
N VAL A 76 -19.76 28.20 23.41
CA VAL A 76 -20.99 28.76 22.81
C VAL A 76 -22.11 28.69 23.83
N TYR A 77 -22.87 29.76 23.95
CA TYR A 77 -24.03 29.93 24.83
C TYR A 77 -25.26 30.20 23.97
N ASP A 78 -26.37 29.57 24.32
CA ASP A 78 -27.70 29.86 23.77
C ASP A 78 -28.54 30.71 24.73
N GLU A 79 -29.77 31.06 24.31
CA GLU A 79 -30.71 31.82 25.16
C GLU A 79 -31.23 31.04 26.40
N HIS A 80 -31.06 29.71 26.40
CA HIS A 80 -31.52 28.82 27.47
C HIS A 80 -30.43 28.50 28.49
N CYS A 81 -29.32 29.25 28.46
CA CYS A 81 -28.16 29.09 29.35
C CYS A 81 -27.47 27.71 29.28
N LYS A 82 -27.66 26.97 28.19
CA LYS A 82 -26.84 25.80 27.90
C LYS A 82 -25.57 26.21 27.17
N THR A 83 -24.55 25.38 27.28
CA THR A 83 -23.24 25.64 26.67
C THR A 83 -22.73 24.40 25.97
N CYS A 84 -21.97 24.60 24.90
CA CYS A 84 -21.09 23.58 24.30
C CYS A 84 -19.75 24.21 23.90
N VAL A 85 -18.73 23.38 23.74
CA VAL A 85 -17.45 23.82 23.17
C VAL A 85 -17.58 23.87 21.64
N ALA A 86 -17.14 25.00 21.05
CA ALA A 86 -17.01 25.09 19.61
C ALA A 86 -15.82 24.23 19.16
N LYS A 87 -16.10 23.21 18.36
CA LYS A 87 -15.11 22.27 17.82
C LYS A 87 -14.50 22.83 16.54
N TYR A 88 -13.18 22.66 16.37
CA TYR A 88 -12.53 22.92 15.08
C TYR A 88 -13.02 21.89 14.05
N SER A 89 -13.40 22.34 12.86
CA SER A 89 -13.85 21.51 11.74
C SER A 89 -13.28 22.07 10.43
N HIS A 90 -14.08 22.45 9.42
CA HIS A 90 -13.58 22.90 8.11
C HIS A 90 -12.61 24.08 8.16
N ILE A 91 -12.59 24.86 9.21
CA ILE A 91 -11.64 25.99 9.38
C ILE A 91 -10.18 25.54 9.19
N VAL A 92 -9.82 24.29 9.58
CA VAL A 92 -8.47 23.75 9.44
C VAL A 92 -8.08 23.47 7.97
N LYS A 93 -9.06 23.46 7.07
CA LYS A 93 -8.89 23.22 5.62
C LYS A 93 -8.87 24.50 4.79
N THR A 94 -9.05 25.67 5.42
CA THR A 94 -9.07 26.96 4.74
C THR A 94 -7.68 27.40 4.28
N GLU A 95 -7.61 28.17 3.20
CA GLU A 95 -6.36 28.79 2.71
C GLU A 95 -5.70 29.67 3.77
N ARG A 96 -6.53 30.38 4.57
CA ARG A 96 -6.02 31.22 5.67
C ARG A 96 -5.33 30.37 6.74
N PHE A 97 -5.92 29.24 7.13
CA PHE A 97 -5.29 28.31 8.08
C PHE A 97 -3.96 27.77 7.53
N ALA A 98 -3.94 27.35 6.27
CA ALA A 98 -2.72 26.87 5.64
C ALA A 98 -1.62 27.96 5.64
N LYS A 99 -1.95 29.20 5.28
CA LYS A 99 -1.00 30.35 5.29
C LYS A 99 -0.46 30.64 6.70
N GLU A 100 -1.32 30.55 7.72
CA GLU A 100 -0.95 30.86 9.10
C GLU A 100 -0.13 29.74 9.74
N PHE A 101 -0.42 28.45 9.44
CA PHE A 101 0.08 27.30 10.21
C PHE A 101 0.96 26.31 9.42
N THR A 102 1.21 26.52 8.14
CA THR A 102 2.19 25.69 7.40
C THR A 102 3.57 25.76 8.05
N TYR A 103 4.14 24.60 8.36
CA TYR A 103 5.45 24.45 8.99
C TYR A 103 6.40 23.68 8.06
N GLU A 104 7.44 24.36 7.57
CA GLU A 104 8.30 23.85 6.50
C GLU A 104 9.53 23.10 7.00
N LYS A 105 9.91 23.25 8.31
CA LYS A 105 11.11 22.61 8.85
C LYS A 105 10.93 21.10 9.05
N ASP A 106 12.01 20.35 8.91
CA ASP A 106 12.05 18.88 9.01
C ASP A 106 12.51 18.41 10.40
N ASP A 107 11.98 19.03 11.46
CA ASP A 107 12.41 18.81 12.85
C ASP A 107 11.26 18.44 13.81
N LEU A 108 10.12 17.98 13.25
CA LEU A 108 9.02 17.43 14.04
C LEU A 108 9.36 16.03 14.56
N GLY A 109 8.82 15.68 15.73
CA GLY A 109 9.12 14.46 16.46
C GLY A 109 10.17 14.68 17.54
N VAL A 110 10.97 13.65 17.83
CA VAL A 110 11.98 13.67 18.89
C VAL A 110 13.39 13.82 18.30
N THR A 111 14.13 14.81 18.82
CA THR A 111 15.57 14.94 18.61
C THR A 111 16.28 14.62 19.92
N TYR A 112 17.15 13.62 19.90
CA TYR A 112 17.85 13.11 21.05
C TYR A 112 19.37 13.35 20.96
N THR A 113 19.95 13.78 22.09
CA THR A 113 21.38 13.63 22.42
C THR A 113 21.50 13.16 23.88
N PRO A 114 22.64 12.62 24.32
CA PRO A 114 22.82 12.21 25.72
C PRO A 114 22.60 13.34 26.75
N GLU A 115 22.81 14.60 26.33
CA GLU A 115 22.68 15.78 27.20
C GLU A 115 21.25 16.30 27.25
N LYS A 116 20.48 16.10 26.18
CA LYS A 116 19.11 16.65 26.07
C LYS A 116 18.25 15.93 25.07
N THR A 117 16.96 15.94 25.33
CA THR A 117 15.90 15.45 24.43
C THR A 117 14.94 16.58 24.12
N THR A 118 14.68 16.85 22.84
CA THR A 118 13.71 17.85 22.39
C THR A 118 12.52 17.15 21.75
N PHE A 119 11.33 17.41 22.28
CA PHE A 119 10.04 16.98 21.74
C PHE A 119 9.43 18.12 20.96
N LYS A 120 8.91 17.84 19.76
CA LYS A 120 8.30 18.85 18.89
C LYS A 120 7.14 18.27 18.10
N VAL A 121 5.96 18.88 18.21
CA VAL A 121 4.76 18.45 17.47
C VAL A 121 4.01 19.64 16.89
N TRP A 122 3.34 19.41 15.76
CA TRP A 122 2.45 20.36 15.12
C TRP A 122 1.01 20.10 15.55
N ALA A 123 0.44 21.03 16.32
CA ALA A 123 -0.92 20.95 16.88
C ALA A 123 -1.57 22.33 16.97
N PRO A 124 -1.75 23.06 15.85
CA PRO A 124 -2.18 24.45 15.85
C PRO A 124 -3.53 24.69 16.55
N THR A 125 -4.44 23.73 16.52
CA THR A 125 -5.77 23.81 17.14
C THR A 125 -5.76 23.48 18.63
N ALA A 126 -4.67 22.92 19.16
CA ALA A 126 -4.58 22.57 20.57
C ALA A 126 -4.46 23.80 21.47
N LEU A 127 -5.21 23.83 22.58
CA LEU A 127 -5.05 24.81 23.63
C LEU A 127 -3.74 24.59 24.40
N SER A 128 -3.38 23.32 24.64
CA SER A 128 -2.13 22.94 25.31
C SER A 128 -1.69 21.54 24.88
N VAL A 129 -0.39 21.33 24.90
CA VAL A 129 0.24 20.01 24.74
C VAL A 129 1.20 19.80 25.89
N ASN A 130 1.14 18.63 26.53
CA ASN A 130 2.10 18.21 27.55
C ASN A 130 2.78 16.91 27.09
N VAL A 131 4.00 16.70 27.52
CA VAL A 131 4.70 15.41 27.40
C VAL A 131 4.60 14.66 28.71
N GLY A 132 4.05 13.45 28.68
CA GLY A 132 4.08 12.52 29.79
C GLY A 132 5.15 11.46 29.56
N TYR A 133 6.07 11.26 30.50
CA TYR A 133 7.11 10.24 30.41
C TYR A 133 7.43 9.61 31.77
N VAL A 134 8.12 8.45 31.76
CA VAL A 134 8.51 7.75 32.98
C VAL A 134 10.02 7.74 33.11
N LEU A 135 10.55 8.47 34.11
CA LEU A 135 11.98 8.53 34.39
C LEU A 135 12.25 8.02 35.82
N ASN A 136 13.14 7.04 35.95
CA ASN A 136 13.50 6.41 37.24
C ASN A 136 12.25 5.94 38.04
N GLY A 137 11.26 5.34 37.34
CA GLY A 137 10.02 4.85 37.92
C GLY A 137 9.00 5.93 38.31
N LYS A 138 9.29 7.22 38.08
CA LYS A 138 8.38 8.33 38.35
C LYS A 138 7.70 8.81 37.07
N LYS A 139 6.38 8.95 37.13
CA LYS A 139 5.62 9.62 36.07
C LYS A 139 5.84 11.13 36.17
N ILE A 140 6.26 11.72 35.06
CA ILE A 140 6.51 13.17 34.92
C ILE A 140 5.60 13.65 33.79
N VAL A 141 4.98 14.82 33.98
CA VAL A 141 4.20 15.50 32.94
C VAL A 141 4.70 16.95 32.91
N GLU A 142 5.21 17.35 31.75
CA GLU A 142 5.73 18.69 31.52
C GLU A 142 5.00 19.38 30.36
N SER A 143 4.73 20.67 30.55
CA SER A 143 4.04 21.47 29.54
C SER A 143 5.00 21.88 28.43
N MET A 144 4.55 21.70 27.19
CA MET A 144 5.25 22.19 26.01
C MET A 144 4.92 23.66 25.76
N VAL A 145 5.87 24.38 25.21
CA VAL A 145 5.71 25.81 24.86
C VAL A 145 5.24 25.89 23.39
N ARG A 146 4.13 26.63 23.19
CA ARG A 146 3.63 26.95 21.85
C ARG A 146 4.61 27.89 21.13
N GLN A 147 5.03 27.53 19.97
CA GLN A 147 5.89 28.27 19.04
C GLN A 147 5.07 28.83 17.88
N ASP A 148 5.77 29.51 16.96
CA ASP A 148 5.17 29.93 15.68
C ASP A 148 4.61 28.74 14.91
N LYS A 149 3.66 29.01 14.02
CA LYS A 149 3.02 28.00 13.14
C LYS A 149 2.26 26.89 13.90
N GLY A 150 1.91 27.10 15.16
CA GLY A 150 1.17 26.12 15.95
C GLY A 150 2.00 24.89 16.36
N VAL A 151 3.31 24.99 16.32
CA VAL A 151 4.22 23.97 16.83
C VAL A 151 4.34 24.08 18.34
N PHE A 152 4.33 22.95 19.05
CA PHE A 152 4.66 22.88 20.47
C PHE A 152 6.02 22.21 20.64
N SER A 153 6.84 22.74 21.57
CA SER A 153 8.19 22.25 21.83
C SER A 153 8.52 22.20 23.32
N LEU A 154 9.25 21.15 23.71
CA LEU A 154 9.84 21.01 25.05
C LEU A 154 11.24 20.43 24.90
N THR A 155 12.21 21.02 25.62
CA THR A 155 13.55 20.43 25.74
C THR A 155 13.78 20.02 27.19
N VAL A 156 14.04 18.74 27.42
CA VAL A 156 14.42 18.15 28.70
C VAL A 156 15.94 17.96 28.71
N ASN A 157 16.63 18.64 29.65
CA ASN A 157 18.09 18.54 29.80
C ASN A 157 18.46 17.29 30.61
N SER A 158 18.22 16.11 30.02
CA SER A 158 18.50 14.81 30.61
C SER A 158 18.66 13.78 29.50
N ASP A 159 19.40 12.72 29.80
CA ASP A 159 19.40 11.51 28.97
C ASP A 159 18.07 10.77 29.13
N LEU A 160 17.27 10.76 28.07
CA LEU A 160 16.00 10.05 28.02
C LEU A 160 16.04 8.81 27.12
N ASN A 161 17.23 8.30 26.74
CA ASN A 161 17.33 7.10 25.93
C ASN A 161 16.65 5.91 26.61
N GLY A 162 15.74 5.22 25.91
CA GLY A 162 14.92 4.11 26.40
C GLY A 162 13.68 4.56 27.19
N VAL A 163 13.44 5.86 27.35
CA VAL A 163 12.30 6.37 28.11
C VAL A 163 11.03 6.32 27.28
N HIS A 164 9.96 5.78 27.88
CA HIS A 164 8.62 5.76 27.30
C HIS A 164 7.95 7.12 27.49
N TYR A 165 7.30 7.61 26.42
CA TYR A 165 6.57 8.88 26.47
C TYR A 165 5.29 8.83 25.63
N SER A 166 4.40 9.80 25.91
CA SER A 166 3.22 10.13 25.11
C SER A 166 2.89 11.60 25.27
N TYR A 167 2.09 12.12 24.35
CA TYR A 167 1.55 13.48 24.47
C TYR A 167 0.18 13.47 25.12
N LEU A 168 -0.14 14.52 25.88
CA LEU A 168 -1.46 14.81 26.38
C LEU A 168 -1.92 16.13 25.74
N VAL A 169 -2.79 16.03 24.76
CA VAL A 169 -3.26 17.15 23.94
C VAL A 169 -4.62 17.60 24.42
N ARG A 170 -4.80 18.90 24.64
CA ARG A 170 -6.10 19.50 24.92
C ARG A 170 -6.63 20.19 23.67
N VAL A 171 -7.68 19.66 23.10
CA VAL A 171 -8.34 20.18 21.89
C VAL A 171 -9.84 19.89 21.95
N ASN A 172 -10.67 20.79 21.42
CA ASN A 172 -12.13 20.64 21.38
C ASN A 172 -12.75 20.33 22.75
N GLY A 173 -12.19 20.89 23.84
CA GLY A 173 -12.66 20.73 25.21
C GLY A 173 -12.25 19.43 25.90
N GLU A 174 -11.51 18.55 25.21
CA GLU A 174 -11.13 17.24 25.73
C GLU A 174 -9.61 17.10 25.84
N TYR A 175 -9.16 16.23 26.77
CA TYR A 175 -7.79 15.77 26.83
C TYR A 175 -7.68 14.42 26.09
N LYS A 176 -6.74 14.32 25.17
CA LYS A 176 -6.41 13.10 24.43
C LYS A 176 -4.99 12.65 24.74
N GLY A 177 -4.83 11.38 25.13
CA GLY A 177 -3.52 10.74 25.17
C GLY A 177 -3.12 10.33 23.76
N VAL A 178 -1.96 10.75 23.28
CA VAL A 178 -1.55 10.55 21.87
C VAL A 178 -0.12 10.05 21.83
N THR A 179 0.12 8.98 21.08
CA THR A 179 1.49 8.58 20.71
C THR A 179 2.08 9.56 19.72
N ASP A 180 3.40 9.64 19.65
CA ASP A 180 4.06 10.54 18.71
C ASP A 180 3.85 10.05 17.27
N PRO A 181 3.18 10.81 16.40
CA PRO A 181 2.97 10.40 15.02
C PRO A 181 4.27 10.35 14.19
N TYR A 182 5.33 11.00 14.66
CA TYR A 182 6.62 11.06 13.96
C TYR A 182 7.62 9.99 14.43
N THR A 183 7.28 9.22 15.47
CA THR A 183 8.16 8.16 15.97
C THR A 183 8.24 6.96 15.02
N CYS A 184 9.41 6.32 14.99
CA CYS A 184 9.59 4.96 14.44
C CYS A 184 9.70 3.91 15.56
N PHE A 185 9.62 4.34 16.83
CA PHE A 185 9.88 3.54 18.01
C PHE A 185 8.65 3.52 18.91
N SER A 186 7.84 2.49 18.81
CA SER A 186 6.65 2.31 19.64
C SER A 186 6.77 1.07 20.54
N GLY A 187 6.04 1.11 21.65
CA GLY A 187 5.73 -0.08 22.41
C GLY A 187 4.64 -0.92 21.76
N PRO A 188 4.28 -2.07 22.35
CA PRO A 188 3.27 -2.96 21.80
C PRO A 188 1.93 -2.25 21.53
N ASN A 189 1.29 -2.58 20.39
CA ASN A 189 -0.01 -2.04 19.98
C ASN A 189 -0.03 -0.49 19.95
N ALA A 190 1.07 0.16 19.61
CA ALA A 190 1.26 1.62 19.58
C ALA A 190 0.84 2.35 20.89
N GLN A 191 0.91 1.69 22.06
CA GLN A 191 0.42 2.27 23.32
C GLN A 191 1.24 3.46 23.82
N TYR A 192 2.53 3.53 23.48
CA TYR A 192 3.45 4.59 23.81
C TYR A 192 4.59 4.68 22.81
N SER A 193 5.23 5.82 22.78
CA SER A 193 6.46 6.06 22.02
C SER A 193 7.69 5.86 22.89
N VAL A 194 8.84 5.59 22.30
CA VAL A 194 10.10 5.39 23.02
C VAL A 194 11.17 6.34 22.47
N VAL A 195 11.87 7.06 23.35
CA VAL A 195 13.06 7.83 22.94
C VAL A 195 14.20 6.86 22.71
N ILE A 196 14.75 6.83 21.50
CA ILE A 196 15.87 5.96 21.15
C ILE A 196 17.00 6.82 20.56
N ASP A 197 18.23 6.57 21.01
CA ASP A 197 19.43 7.07 20.32
C ASP A 197 19.57 6.34 18.97
N PRO A 198 19.43 7.00 17.83
CA PRO A 198 19.58 6.36 16.52
C PRO A 198 20.97 5.71 16.32
N LYS A 199 22.01 6.22 16.99
CA LYS A 199 23.37 5.67 16.93
C LYS A 199 23.50 4.34 17.70
N SER A 200 22.54 4.04 18.58
CA SER A 200 22.52 2.79 19.35
C SER A 200 21.91 1.62 18.57
N LEU A 201 21.36 1.87 17.39
CA LEU A 201 20.79 0.83 16.52
C LEU A 201 21.91 0.01 15.87
N ASN A 202 21.78 -1.30 15.94
CA ASN A 202 22.69 -2.23 15.28
C ASN A 202 22.23 -2.52 13.84
N LEU A 203 22.27 -1.50 12.98
CA LEU A 203 21.84 -1.64 11.59
C LEU A 203 22.96 -2.25 10.73
N PRO A 204 22.64 -3.19 9.83
CA PRO A 204 23.61 -3.75 8.90
C PRO A 204 24.07 -2.69 7.90
N LYS A 205 25.28 -2.88 7.35
CA LYS A 205 25.78 -2.01 6.26
C LYS A 205 24.92 -2.19 5.01
N LYS A 206 24.53 -1.08 4.38
CA LYS A 206 23.82 -1.09 3.12
C LYS A 206 24.61 -1.79 2.01
N ILE A 207 23.94 -2.61 1.21
CA ILE A 207 24.53 -3.33 0.07
C ILE A 207 24.13 -2.58 -1.21
N LYS A 208 25.13 -2.20 -1.99
CA LYS A 208 24.89 -1.60 -3.30
C LYS A 208 24.53 -2.67 -4.32
N LEU A 209 23.29 -2.70 -4.75
CA LEU A 209 22.81 -3.57 -5.82
C LEU A 209 23.22 -3.04 -7.20
N LYS A 210 23.25 -3.94 -8.20
CA LYS A 210 23.43 -3.53 -9.59
C LYS A 210 22.25 -2.67 -10.02
N PRO A 211 22.43 -1.49 -10.61
CA PRO A 211 21.32 -0.67 -11.08
C PRO A 211 20.45 -1.41 -12.08
N MET A 212 19.14 -1.12 -12.08
CA MET A 212 18.23 -1.53 -13.15
C MET A 212 18.35 -0.55 -14.33
N ASN A 213 18.16 -1.06 -15.54
CA ASN A 213 18.09 -0.19 -16.72
C ASN A 213 16.69 0.40 -16.90
N SER A 214 15.67 -0.31 -16.42
CA SER A 214 14.26 0.05 -16.52
C SER A 214 13.46 -0.70 -15.47
N GLU A 215 12.30 -0.18 -15.10
CA GLU A 215 11.31 -0.87 -14.26
C GLU A 215 10.83 -2.19 -14.90
N CYS A 216 10.88 -2.31 -16.25
CA CYS A 216 10.56 -3.57 -16.96
C CYS A 216 11.55 -4.71 -16.68
N ASP A 217 12.73 -4.41 -16.09
CA ASP A 217 13.69 -5.43 -15.64
C ASP A 217 13.23 -6.13 -14.35
N ALA A 218 12.26 -5.57 -13.64
CA ALA A 218 11.72 -6.15 -12.43
C ALA A 218 10.86 -7.38 -12.72
N ILE A 219 10.95 -8.37 -11.84
CA ILE A 219 10.03 -9.49 -11.68
C ILE A 219 9.65 -9.49 -10.21
N ILE A 220 8.43 -9.07 -9.91
CA ILE A 220 7.97 -8.84 -8.54
C ILE A 220 7.28 -10.09 -8.02
N TYR A 221 7.64 -10.50 -6.80
CA TYR A 221 7.03 -11.61 -6.09
C TYR A 221 6.40 -11.08 -4.79
N GLU A 222 5.08 -11.10 -4.70
CA GLU A 222 4.36 -10.66 -3.50
C GLU A 222 4.39 -11.73 -2.42
N ALA A 223 4.77 -11.36 -1.21
CA ALA A 223 4.85 -12.28 -0.09
C ALA A 223 4.47 -11.61 1.25
N SER A 224 3.85 -12.39 2.15
CA SER A 224 3.64 -12.00 3.53
C SER A 224 4.75 -12.57 4.42
N VAL A 225 5.26 -11.76 5.35
CA VAL A 225 6.23 -12.21 6.36
C VAL A 225 5.69 -13.40 7.15
N ARG A 226 4.41 -13.36 7.51
CA ARG A 226 3.73 -14.42 8.25
C ARG A 226 3.53 -15.67 7.39
N ASP A 227 2.95 -15.52 6.21
CA ASP A 227 2.50 -16.66 5.40
C ASP A 227 3.65 -17.53 4.88
N MET A 228 4.77 -16.89 4.51
CA MET A 228 5.96 -17.58 3.98
C MET A 228 6.56 -18.58 4.98
N THR A 229 6.36 -18.38 6.26
CA THR A 229 7.06 -19.11 7.31
C THR A 229 6.14 -19.84 8.30
N SER A 230 4.81 -19.73 8.15
CA SER A 230 3.85 -20.24 9.14
C SER A 230 3.58 -21.74 9.06
N GLN A 231 3.99 -22.43 7.98
CA GLN A 231 3.89 -23.90 7.91
C GLN A 231 4.85 -24.54 8.89
N THR A 232 4.38 -25.53 9.65
CA THR A 232 5.21 -26.30 10.58
C THR A 232 6.11 -27.31 9.85
N GLY A 233 7.28 -27.62 10.41
CA GLY A 233 8.18 -28.66 9.90
C GLY A 233 9.02 -28.25 8.69
N ILE A 234 9.06 -26.99 8.33
CA ILE A 234 9.82 -26.47 7.18
C ILE A 234 11.24 -26.01 7.53
N GLY A 235 11.69 -26.24 8.76
CA GLY A 235 13.05 -25.91 9.22
C GLY A 235 13.23 -24.49 9.74
N ILE A 236 12.17 -23.67 9.84
CA ILE A 236 12.25 -22.29 10.33
C ILE A 236 12.02 -22.28 11.85
N SER A 237 12.98 -21.70 12.58
CA SER A 237 12.98 -21.64 14.05
C SER A 237 12.10 -20.50 14.57
N HIS A 238 11.99 -19.42 13.82
CA HIS A 238 11.22 -18.22 14.18
C HIS A 238 10.11 -17.95 13.15
N PRO A 239 9.10 -18.83 13.04
CA PRO A 239 8.03 -18.65 12.06
C PRO A 239 7.24 -17.37 12.33
N LYS A 240 6.72 -16.73 11.27
CA LYS A 240 5.90 -15.52 11.33
C LYS A 240 6.64 -14.26 11.81
N LYS A 241 7.97 -14.27 11.84
CA LYS A 241 8.82 -13.18 12.33
C LYS A 241 9.73 -12.65 11.23
N PHE A 242 10.17 -11.39 11.34
CA PHE A 242 11.12 -10.79 10.40
C PHE A 242 12.37 -11.65 10.24
N VAL A 243 12.96 -12.07 11.34
CA VAL A 243 14.15 -12.93 11.32
C VAL A 243 13.90 -14.30 10.68
N GLY A 244 12.69 -14.83 10.82
CA GLY A 244 12.31 -16.11 10.23
C GLY A 244 12.14 -16.04 8.71
N PHE A 245 11.80 -14.87 8.16
CA PHE A 245 11.61 -14.69 6.72
C PHE A 245 12.88 -14.98 5.92
N THR A 246 14.05 -14.57 6.44
CA THR A 246 15.36 -14.79 5.80
C THR A 246 16.19 -15.87 6.48
N GLU A 247 15.58 -16.65 7.40
CA GLU A 247 16.28 -17.74 8.08
C GLU A 247 16.63 -18.86 7.10
N GLU A 248 17.91 -19.25 7.09
CA GLU A 248 18.43 -20.38 6.32
C GLU A 248 19.26 -21.31 7.19
N ASN A 249 19.04 -22.60 7.03
CA ASN A 249 19.78 -23.69 7.66
C ASN A 249 19.78 -24.91 6.72
N GLU A 250 20.37 -26.01 7.16
CA GLU A 250 20.44 -27.23 6.34
C GLU A 250 19.06 -27.78 5.94
N ILE A 251 18.06 -27.67 6.82
CA ILE A 251 16.70 -28.16 6.56
C ILE A 251 16.04 -27.29 5.49
N THR A 252 16.07 -25.95 5.65
CA THR A 252 15.46 -25.03 4.68
C THR A 252 16.11 -25.12 3.30
N LYS A 253 17.42 -25.36 3.23
CA LYS A 253 18.15 -25.56 1.98
C LYS A 253 17.82 -26.90 1.34
N THR A 254 17.82 -28.00 2.12
CA THR A 254 17.55 -29.35 1.61
C THR A 254 16.11 -29.48 1.11
N HIS A 255 15.14 -28.92 1.84
CA HIS A 255 13.73 -28.96 1.45
C HIS A 255 13.31 -27.77 0.58
N ASN A 256 14.23 -26.84 0.32
CA ASN A 256 13.99 -25.63 -0.48
C ASN A 256 12.76 -24.84 0.01
N THR A 257 12.74 -24.46 1.28
CA THR A 257 11.63 -23.75 1.93
C THR A 257 12.02 -22.33 2.37
N GLY A 258 11.03 -21.47 2.64
CA GLY A 258 11.27 -20.11 3.11
C GLY A 258 12.14 -19.30 2.13
N PHE A 259 13.16 -18.64 2.65
CA PHE A 259 14.07 -17.79 1.88
C PHE A 259 14.89 -18.56 0.83
N SER A 260 15.29 -19.81 1.13
CA SER A 260 15.96 -20.67 0.14
C SER A 260 15.09 -20.89 -1.09
N TYR A 261 13.78 -21.09 -0.89
CA TYR A 261 12.83 -21.21 -1.98
C TYR A 261 12.70 -19.90 -2.78
N LEU A 262 12.49 -18.77 -2.11
CA LEU A 262 12.39 -17.46 -2.77
C LEU A 262 13.62 -17.19 -3.67
N LYS A 263 14.82 -17.46 -3.17
CA LYS A 263 16.05 -17.33 -3.97
C LYS A 263 16.07 -18.24 -5.18
N SER A 264 15.55 -19.46 -5.05
CA SER A 264 15.56 -20.46 -6.14
C SER A 264 14.62 -20.11 -7.30
N LEU A 265 13.64 -19.22 -7.10
CA LEU A 265 12.72 -18.77 -8.15
C LEU A 265 13.39 -17.87 -9.19
N GLY A 266 14.42 -17.13 -8.80
CA GLY A 266 15.12 -16.22 -9.68
C GLY A 266 14.42 -14.87 -9.90
N VAL A 267 13.41 -14.53 -9.09
CA VAL A 267 12.75 -13.21 -9.07
C VAL A 267 13.73 -12.10 -8.66
N THR A 268 13.45 -10.88 -9.04
CA THR A 268 14.35 -9.74 -8.79
C THR A 268 13.92 -8.88 -7.60
N HIS A 269 12.62 -8.89 -7.29
CA HIS A 269 12.03 -8.13 -6.22
C HIS A 269 11.11 -9.02 -5.38
N VAL A 270 11.12 -8.80 -4.08
CA VAL A 270 10.05 -9.24 -3.19
C VAL A 270 9.26 -8.01 -2.77
N GLN A 271 7.95 -8.02 -2.99
CA GLN A 271 7.02 -7.07 -2.39
C GLN A 271 6.48 -7.69 -1.12
N LEU A 272 6.76 -7.05 0.01
CA LEU A 272 6.19 -7.47 1.29
C LEU A 272 4.82 -6.82 1.50
N MET A 273 3.81 -7.65 1.79
CA MET A 273 2.53 -7.19 2.31
C MET A 273 2.76 -6.35 3.57
N PRO A 274 1.77 -5.55 4.06
CA PRO A 274 2.02 -4.55 5.07
C PRO A 274 2.87 -5.03 6.25
N VAL A 275 3.91 -4.27 6.57
CA VAL A 275 4.86 -4.53 7.67
C VAL A 275 4.85 -3.41 8.72
N PHE A 276 4.03 -2.36 8.51
CA PHE A 276 3.83 -1.29 9.47
C PHE A 276 2.67 -1.63 10.41
N ASP A 277 2.63 -0.98 11.57
CA ASP A 277 1.74 -1.23 12.69
C ASP A 277 0.25 -1.19 12.28
N PHE A 278 -0.46 -2.28 12.46
CA PHE A 278 -1.87 -2.46 12.14
C PHE A 278 -2.67 -2.96 13.35
N GLY A 279 -3.96 -2.60 13.43
CA GLY A 279 -4.73 -2.64 14.67
C GLY A 279 -5.45 -3.94 15.00
N SER A 280 -5.65 -4.84 14.04
CA SER A 280 -6.52 -6.02 14.23
C SER A 280 -5.82 -7.24 14.82
N VAL A 281 -4.50 -7.19 15.04
CA VAL A 281 -3.72 -8.25 15.66
C VAL A 281 -3.05 -7.70 16.90
N ASP A 282 -3.19 -8.39 18.05
CA ASP A 282 -2.46 -8.03 19.25
C ASP A 282 -0.99 -8.45 19.13
N GLU A 283 -0.09 -7.48 19.18
CA GLU A 283 1.35 -7.71 19.02
C GLU A 283 1.95 -8.63 20.10
N VAL A 284 1.37 -8.65 21.32
CA VAL A 284 1.81 -9.50 22.44
C VAL A 284 1.30 -10.94 22.27
N TYR A 285 0.11 -11.09 21.68
CA TYR A 285 -0.52 -12.38 21.42
C TYR A 285 -0.84 -12.62 19.94
N PRO A 286 0.16 -12.56 19.04
CA PRO A 286 -0.05 -12.44 17.58
C PRO A 286 -0.64 -13.71 16.93
N ASN A 287 -0.76 -14.82 17.69
CA ASN A 287 -1.31 -16.08 17.17
C ASN A 287 -2.82 -16.23 17.41
N ILE A 288 -3.47 -15.32 18.16
CA ILE A 288 -4.91 -15.37 18.43
C ILE A 288 -5.69 -14.98 17.18
N PHE A 289 -5.25 -13.93 16.49
CA PHE A 289 -5.89 -13.44 15.29
C PHE A 289 -4.92 -13.43 14.10
N TYR A 290 -5.50 -13.36 12.92
CA TYR A 290 -4.78 -13.19 11.66
C TYR A 290 -5.33 -11.97 10.94
N ASN A 291 -4.45 -11.16 10.37
CA ASN A 291 -4.83 -10.13 9.40
C ASN A 291 -3.70 -9.97 8.36
N TRP A 292 -4.05 -9.48 7.16
CA TRP A 292 -3.06 -9.11 6.15
C TRP A 292 -2.29 -7.83 6.50
N GLY A 293 -2.90 -6.95 7.35
CA GLY A 293 -2.27 -5.70 7.79
C GLY A 293 -2.77 -4.43 7.09
N TYR A 294 -3.91 -4.49 6.38
CA TYR A 294 -4.49 -3.31 5.72
C TYR A 294 -5.43 -2.51 6.64
N ASP A 295 -5.07 -2.37 7.90
CA ASP A 295 -5.79 -1.60 8.92
C ASP A 295 -4.80 -0.79 9.79
N PRO A 296 -4.10 0.21 9.19
CA PRO A 296 -2.96 0.88 9.80
C PRO A 296 -3.34 1.72 11.02
N VAL A 297 -2.45 1.67 12.03
CA VAL A 297 -2.50 2.49 13.26
C VAL A 297 -1.39 3.53 13.25
N GLN A 298 -0.17 3.13 12.87
CA GLN A 298 1.00 3.97 12.79
C GLN A 298 1.73 3.77 11.45
N TYR A 299 1.95 4.83 10.69
CA TYR A 299 2.58 4.74 9.38
C TYR A 299 4.11 4.64 9.42
N ARG A 300 4.76 4.96 10.56
CA ARG A 300 6.22 4.97 10.71
C ARG A 300 6.76 3.84 11.56
N CYS A 301 5.92 3.22 12.38
CA CYS A 301 6.31 2.11 13.24
C CYS A 301 6.11 0.77 12.52
N LEU A 302 7.06 -0.14 12.69
CA LEU A 302 6.92 -1.50 12.19
C LEU A 302 5.97 -2.31 13.08
N GLU A 303 5.32 -3.31 12.51
CA GLU A 303 4.44 -4.25 13.18
C GLU A 303 5.21 -5.11 14.21
N GLY A 304 4.83 -5.00 15.48
CA GLY A 304 5.49 -5.72 16.56
C GLY A 304 5.17 -7.22 16.59
N ALA A 305 4.05 -7.65 16.02
CA ALA A 305 3.75 -9.08 15.88
C ALA A 305 4.79 -9.81 15.03
N TYR A 306 5.52 -9.11 14.18
CA TYR A 306 6.60 -9.68 13.37
C TYR A 306 7.97 -9.62 14.03
N SER A 307 8.13 -8.95 15.18
CA SER A 307 9.35 -8.96 15.99
C SER A 307 9.38 -10.10 17.01
N LEU A 308 10.57 -10.53 17.42
CA LEU A 308 10.75 -11.53 18.50
C LEU A 308 10.29 -10.99 19.85
N ASP A 309 10.42 -9.68 20.07
CA ASP A 309 9.98 -8.99 21.29
C ASP A 309 9.30 -7.65 20.92
N PRO A 310 7.96 -7.60 20.91
CA PRO A 310 7.23 -6.38 20.57
C PRO A 310 7.43 -5.25 21.60
N ALA A 311 7.87 -5.53 22.82
CA ALA A 311 8.16 -4.51 23.82
C ALA A 311 9.52 -3.83 23.59
N ASN A 312 10.40 -4.43 22.79
CA ASN A 312 11.68 -3.86 22.44
C ASN A 312 11.60 -3.06 21.13
N ALA A 313 11.36 -1.76 21.24
CA ALA A 313 11.17 -0.88 20.09
C ALA A 313 12.38 -0.85 19.11
N LYS A 314 13.61 -1.12 19.58
CA LYS A 314 14.81 -1.20 18.73
C LYS A 314 14.84 -2.51 17.93
N LEU A 315 14.46 -3.61 18.56
CA LEU A 315 14.62 -4.94 18.02
C LEU A 315 13.86 -5.10 16.70
N ARG A 316 12.59 -4.63 16.65
CA ARG A 316 11.77 -4.73 15.43
C ARG A 316 12.43 -4.02 14.23
N ILE A 317 13.14 -2.91 14.47
CA ILE A 317 13.85 -2.15 13.45
C ILE A 317 15.11 -2.89 12.99
N GLU A 318 15.90 -3.41 13.93
CA GLU A 318 17.12 -4.15 13.65
C GLU A 318 16.83 -5.47 12.89
N GLU A 319 15.76 -6.18 13.28
CA GLU A 319 15.31 -7.40 12.62
C GLU A 319 14.83 -7.15 11.19
N PHE A 320 14.04 -6.09 10.98
CA PHE A 320 13.55 -5.75 9.64
C PHE A 320 14.69 -5.24 8.74
N ALA A 321 15.56 -4.38 9.26
CA ALA A 321 16.75 -3.95 8.51
C ALA A 321 17.66 -5.13 8.12
N LYS A 322 17.77 -6.14 9.00
CA LYS A 322 18.47 -7.39 8.68
C LYS A 322 17.76 -8.18 7.58
N LEU A 323 16.43 -8.27 7.58
CA LEU A 323 15.66 -8.92 6.51
C LEU A 323 15.98 -8.27 5.15
N VAL A 324 15.91 -6.94 5.06
CA VAL A 324 16.23 -6.21 3.83
C VAL A 324 17.68 -6.45 3.39
N HIS A 325 18.62 -6.37 4.34
CA HIS A 325 20.02 -6.66 4.08
C HIS A 325 20.25 -8.07 3.52
N ASP A 326 19.60 -9.09 4.10
CA ASP A 326 19.74 -10.49 3.64
C ASP A 326 19.16 -10.67 2.23
N CYS A 327 18.02 -10.01 1.92
CA CYS A 327 17.47 -9.97 0.57
C CYS A 327 18.48 -9.34 -0.41
N HIS A 328 19.06 -8.19 -0.07
CA HIS A 328 20.07 -7.52 -0.91
C HIS A 328 21.31 -8.38 -1.10
N LYS A 329 21.77 -9.09 -0.07
CA LYS A 329 22.87 -10.04 -0.17
C LYS A 329 22.59 -11.17 -1.16
N ALA A 330 21.31 -11.55 -1.31
CA ALA A 330 20.88 -12.52 -2.29
C ALA A 330 20.61 -11.90 -3.69
N GLY A 331 20.79 -10.58 -3.85
CA GLY A 331 20.51 -9.86 -5.08
C GLY A 331 19.03 -9.58 -5.32
N ILE A 332 18.19 -9.70 -4.28
CA ILE A 332 16.73 -9.46 -4.32
C ILE A 332 16.45 -8.10 -3.71
N ARG A 333 15.74 -7.24 -4.44
CA ARG A 333 15.22 -5.96 -3.96
C ARG A 333 13.98 -6.14 -3.10
N VAL A 334 13.72 -5.19 -2.22
CA VAL A 334 12.57 -5.23 -1.31
C VAL A 334 11.66 -4.02 -1.56
N ASN A 335 10.43 -4.28 -1.98
CA ASN A 335 9.37 -3.28 -2.08
C ASN A 335 8.40 -3.46 -0.91
N LEU A 336 7.89 -2.35 -0.38
CA LEU A 336 6.93 -2.36 0.73
C LEU A 336 5.54 -1.94 0.28
N ASP A 337 4.56 -2.57 0.86
CA ASP A 337 3.16 -2.19 0.72
C ASP A 337 2.81 -1.10 1.74
N LEU A 338 2.34 0.06 1.25
CA LEU A 338 1.99 1.23 2.06
C LEU A 338 0.49 1.52 1.97
N VAL A 339 -0.16 1.52 3.12
CA VAL A 339 -1.59 1.77 3.26
C VAL A 339 -1.81 3.21 3.72
N PHE A 340 -1.66 4.20 2.80
CA PHE A 340 -1.77 5.63 3.14
C PHE A 340 -3.17 6.21 2.89
N ASN A 341 -4.09 5.40 2.43
CA ASN A 341 -5.42 5.81 2.01
C ASN A 341 -6.45 5.88 3.15
N HIS A 342 -6.26 5.14 4.24
CA HIS A 342 -7.14 5.12 5.42
C HIS A 342 -6.40 4.73 6.70
N VAL A 343 -7.09 4.77 7.84
CA VAL A 343 -6.62 4.24 9.13
C VAL A 343 -7.66 3.29 9.72
N TYR A 344 -7.21 2.42 10.61
CA TYR A 344 -8.07 1.43 11.28
C TYR A 344 -9.24 2.06 12.04
N VAL A 345 -8.93 2.98 12.98
CA VAL A 345 -9.94 3.72 13.75
C VAL A 345 -9.57 5.20 13.77
N LYS A 346 -10.37 6.03 13.08
CA LYS A 346 -10.16 7.48 12.96
C LYS A 346 -9.96 8.15 14.32
N GLU A 347 -10.82 7.85 15.30
CA GLU A 347 -10.85 8.47 16.61
C GLU A 347 -9.58 8.16 17.45
N ASN A 348 -8.85 7.11 17.12
CA ASN A 348 -7.61 6.72 17.79
C ASN A 348 -6.36 7.19 17.05
N PHE A 349 -6.52 7.74 15.85
CA PHE A 349 -5.38 8.15 15.03
C PHE A 349 -4.64 9.33 15.64
N ALA A 350 -3.32 9.21 15.79
CA ALA A 350 -2.49 10.19 16.47
C ALA A 350 -2.60 11.60 15.87
N LEU A 351 -2.52 11.71 14.53
CA LEU A 351 -2.62 13.00 13.83
C LEU A 351 -4.00 13.64 13.97
N GLU A 352 -5.07 12.84 13.96
CA GLU A 352 -6.45 13.33 14.19
C GLU A 352 -6.61 13.91 15.60
N ASN A 353 -6.02 13.26 16.59
CA ASN A 353 -6.06 13.73 17.97
C ASN A 353 -5.16 14.97 18.22
N MET A 354 -4.22 15.26 17.30
CA MET A 354 -3.41 16.50 17.30
C MET A 354 -4.14 17.66 16.61
N VAL A 355 -4.74 17.40 15.43
CA VAL A 355 -5.43 18.42 14.63
C VAL A 355 -6.69 17.79 14.03
N PRO A 356 -7.82 17.81 14.76
CA PRO A 356 -9.06 17.20 14.33
C PRO A 356 -9.51 17.67 12.95
N ASP A 357 -10.02 16.72 12.15
CA ASP A 357 -10.59 16.90 10.81
C ASP A 357 -9.61 17.39 9.72
N TYR A 358 -8.33 17.60 10.06
CA TYR A 358 -7.34 18.06 9.07
C TYR A 358 -6.91 16.96 8.09
N TYR A 359 -6.78 15.75 8.58
CA TYR A 359 -6.17 14.62 7.83
C TYR A 359 -7.18 13.72 7.10
N PHE A 360 -8.48 13.98 7.23
CA PHE A 360 -9.51 13.15 6.61
C PHE A 360 -10.32 13.91 5.58
N LEU A 361 -10.65 13.24 4.48
CA LEU A 361 -11.55 13.77 3.46
C LEU A 361 -12.97 13.88 4.01
N MET A 362 -13.55 15.07 3.91
CA MET A 362 -14.92 15.32 4.30
C MET A 362 -15.59 16.30 3.31
N ASN A 363 -16.91 16.16 3.15
CA ASN A 363 -17.73 17.09 2.37
C ASN A 363 -18.12 18.32 3.22
N ARG A 364 -18.79 19.29 2.58
CA ARG A 364 -19.22 20.53 3.27
C ARG A 364 -20.22 20.29 4.39
N GLU A 365 -20.97 19.20 4.35
CA GLU A 365 -21.94 18.78 5.36
C GLU A 365 -21.27 18.08 6.57
N GLY A 366 -19.94 17.92 6.56
CA GLY A 366 -19.17 17.26 7.64
C GLY A 366 -19.22 15.73 7.57
N GLU A 367 -19.64 15.14 6.44
CA GLU A 367 -19.60 13.70 6.24
C GLU A 367 -18.24 13.28 5.72
N PHE A 368 -17.67 12.20 6.28
CA PHE A 368 -16.38 11.68 5.86
C PHE A 368 -16.51 10.82 4.60
N SER A 369 -15.52 10.95 3.71
CA SER A 369 -15.35 10.07 2.58
C SER A 369 -15.08 8.63 3.04
N ASN A 370 -15.59 7.66 2.27
CA ASN A 370 -15.41 6.22 2.51
C ASN A 370 -15.19 5.48 1.18
N GLY A 371 -14.37 6.04 0.32
CA GLY A 371 -13.98 5.40 -0.94
C GLY A 371 -13.13 4.16 -0.75
N SER A 372 -12.41 4.07 0.37
CA SER A 372 -11.68 2.88 0.82
C SER A 372 -12.58 1.72 1.25
N PHE A 373 -13.86 1.99 1.57
CA PHE A 373 -14.78 1.06 2.26
C PHE A 373 -14.32 0.64 3.66
N CYS A 374 -13.33 1.34 4.23
CA CYS A 374 -12.79 1.12 5.57
C CYS A 374 -13.29 2.14 6.62
N GLY A 375 -14.28 2.98 6.24
CA GLY A 375 -14.93 3.94 7.14
C GLY A 375 -14.33 5.34 7.15
N ASN A 376 -13.19 5.54 6.52
CA ASN A 376 -12.52 6.84 6.40
C ASN A 376 -11.54 6.85 5.22
N ASP A 377 -11.28 8.04 4.67
CA ASP A 377 -10.25 8.26 3.64
C ASP A 377 -9.35 9.41 4.08
N ILE A 378 -8.04 9.26 3.90
CA ILE A 378 -7.04 10.29 4.21
C ILE A 378 -7.08 11.42 3.17
N ASP A 379 -7.00 12.66 3.65
CA ASP A 379 -6.89 13.87 2.83
C ASP A 379 -5.42 14.22 2.58
N THR A 380 -4.94 13.92 1.38
CA THR A 380 -3.55 14.17 0.98
C THR A 380 -3.35 15.52 0.28
N GLN A 381 -4.39 16.35 0.15
CA GLN A 381 -4.33 17.60 -0.60
C GLN A 381 -3.72 18.75 0.22
N HIS A 382 -3.68 18.64 1.56
CA HIS A 382 -3.16 19.66 2.46
C HIS A 382 -1.66 19.51 2.72
N TYR A 383 -0.95 20.64 2.79
CA TYR A 383 0.52 20.67 2.87
C TYR A 383 1.09 19.81 4.01
N MET A 384 0.57 19.92 5.24
CA MET A 384 1.14 19.18 6.37
C MET A 384 0.86 17.68 6.30
N ALA A 385 -0.22 17.25 5.64
CA ALA A 385 -0.47 15.84 5.34
C ALA A 385 0.52 15.32 4.28
N ARG A 386 0.69 16.05 3.18
CA ARG A 386 1.67 15.73 2.13
C ARG A 386 3.08 15.63 2.70
N LYS A 387 3.51 16.65 3.46
CA LYS A 387 4.82 16.68 4.15
C LYS A 387 5.02 15.44 5.01
N TYR A 388 4.01 15.07 5.81
CA TYR A 388 4.08 13.91 6.68
C TYR A 388 4.31 12.60 5.89
N PHE A 389 3.59 12.38 4.80
CA PHE A 389 3.73 11.17 3.99
C PHE A 389 5.05 11.12 3.21
N ILE A 390 5.47 12.25 2.64
CA ILE A 390 6.78 12.35 1.94
C ILE A 390 7.93 12.08 2.92
N GLU A 391 7.94 12.72 4.09
CA GLU A 391 8.95 12.48 5.14
C GLU A 391 8.92 11.03 5.64
N THR A 392 7.74 10.43 5.72
CA THR A 392 7.60 9.02 6.10
C THR A 392 8.27 8.11 5.08
N CYS A 393 8.04 8.31 3.78
CA CYS A 393 8.71 7.56 2.72
C CYS A 393 10.23 7.72 2.75
N LYS A 394 10.72 8.97 2.90
CA LYS A 394 12.17 9.23 3.02
C LYS A 394 12.77 8.53 4.23
N LYS A 395 12.08 8.58 5.38
CA LYS A 395 12.54 7.94 6.61
C LYS A 395 12.63 6.43 6.49
N ILE A 396 11.66 5.80 5.83
CA ILE A 396 11.66 4.36 5.55
C ILE A 396 12.88 3.96 4.71
N ILE A 397 13.18 4.70 3.64
CA ILE A 397 14.35 4.43 2.78
C ILE A 397 15.66 4.62 3.56
N GLU A 398 15.76 5.70 4.36
CA GLU A 398 16.95 5.96 5.18
C GLU A 398 17.24 4.83 6.17
N MET A 399 16.20 4.37 6.87
CA MET A 399 16.32 3.37 7.94
C MET A 399 16.53 1.96 7.41
N TYR A 400 15.80 1.56 6.37
CA TYR A 400 15.70 0.17 5.96
C TYR A 400 16.33 -0.14 4.60
N ASP A 401 16.69 0.89 3.82
CA ASP A 401 17.30 0.74 2.50
C ASP A 401 16.43 0.01 1.46
N VAL A 402 15.10 0.09 1.58
CA VAL A 402 14.14 -0.53 0.65
C VAL A 402 14.22 0.05 -0.77
N ASP A 403 13.66 -0.64 -1.76
CA ASP A 403 13.88 -0.37 -3.19
C ASP A 403 12.62 0.08 -3.94
N GLY A 404 11.46 0.05 -3.29
CA GLY A 404 10.21 0.50 -3.89
C GLY A 404 9.06 0.51 -2.91
N PHE A 405 7.97 1.16 -3.35
CA PHE A 405 6.69 1.16 -2.64
C PHE A 405 5.55 0.75 -3.58
N ARG A 406 4.67 -0.10 -3.07
CA ARG A 406 3.33 -0.34 -3.61
C ARG A 406 2.34 0.42 -2.75
N PHE A 407 1.48 1.22 -3.37
CA PHE A 407 0.43 1.95 -2.65
C PHE A 407 -0.91 1.24 -2.78
N ASP A 408 -1.44 0.84 -1.63
CA ASP A 408 -2.78 0.31 -1.47
C ASP A 408 -3.82 1.37 -1.85
N LEU A 409 -4.87 0.98 -2.62
CA LEU A 409 -5.94 1.87 -3.07
C LEU A 409 -5.44 3.25 -3.51
N MET A 410 -4.34 3.29 -4.26
CA MET A 410 -3.67 4.53 -4.70
C MET A 410 -4.63 5.51 -5.39
N GLY A 411 -5.68 4.99 -6.03
CA GLY A 411 -6.69 5.80 -6.72
C GLY A 411 -7.54 6.69 -5.81
N ILE A 412 -7.44 6.58 -4.47
CA ILE A 412 -8.06 7.50 -3.51
C ILE A 412 -7.17 8.72 -3.25
N LEU A 413 -5.85 8.55 -3.40
CA LEU A 413 -4.87 9.62 -3.20
C LEU A 413 -4.85 10.58 -4.39
N ASP A 414 -4.23 11.74 -4.24
CA ASP A 414 -4.02 12.65 -5.35
C ASP A 414 -2.68 12.39 -6.08
N PHE A 415 -2.66 12.59 -7.39
CA PHE A 415 -1.49 12.28 -8.20
C PHE A 415 -0.29 13.22 -7.91
N ASN A 416 -0.52 14.43 -7.38
CA ASN A 416 0.59 15.33 -7.05
C ASN A 416 1.40 14.75 -5.89
N LEU A 417 0.73 14.20 -4.84
CA LEU A 417 1.42 13.49 -3.77
C LEU A 417 2.27 12.34 -4.32
N MET A 418 1.70 11.54 -5.24
CA MET A 418 2.42 10.40 -5.82
C MET A 418 3.66 10.83 -6.60
N ASN A 419 3.56 11.92 -7.37
CA ASN A 419 4.69 12.50 -8.09
C ASN A 419 5.76 13.02 -7.12
N GLU A 420 5.37 13.80 -6.10
CA GLU A 420 6.30 14.33 -5.09
C GLU A 420 7.02 13.20 -4.34
N ILE A 421 6.30 12.14 -3.92
CA ILE A 421 6.93 10.96 -3.31
C ILE A 421 7.92 10.33 -4.28
N SER A 422 7.54 10.13 -5.54
CA SER A 422 8.41 9.53 -6.54
C SER A 422 9.70 10.34 -6.75
N GLU A 423 9.57 11.65 -6.89
CA GLU A 423 10.71 12.56 -7.08
C GLU A 423 11.66 12.53 -5.86
N GLU A 424 11.12 12.61 -4.64
CA GLU A 424 11.90 12.61 -3.42
C GLU A 424 12.58 11.24 -3.16
N CYS A 425 11.89 10.13 -3.44
CA CYS A 425 12.48 8.79 -3.32
C CYS A 425 13.59 8.56 -4.35
N LYS A 426 13.39 8.98 -5.60
CA LYS A 426 14.40 8.85 -6.67
C LYS A 426 15.65 9.73 -6.44
N LYS A 427 15.55 10.83 -5.66
CA LYS A 427 16.74 11.59 -5.21
C LYS A 427 17.63 10.75 -4.28
N VAL A 428 17.04 9.86 -3.49
CA VAL A 428 17.78 8.96 -2.59
C VAL A 428 18.27 7.71 -3.32
N LYS A 429 17.39 7.06 -4.12
CA LYS A 429 17.69 5.89 -4.95
C LYS A 429 17.14 6.12 -6.37
N PRO A 430 17.98 6.35 -7.38
CA PRO A 430 17.53 6.67 -8.75
C PRO A 430 16.64 5.61 -9.41
N ASP A 431 16.84 4.33 -9.08
CA ASP A 431 16.06 3.19 -9.56
C ASP A 431 14.95 2.74 -8.59
N PHE A 432 14.50 3.64 -7.70
CA PHE A 432 13.41 3.38 -6.77
C PHE A 432 12.08 3.21 -7.51
N MET A 433 11.36 2.12 -7.25
CA MET A 433 10.10 1.81 -7.90
C MET A 433 8.91 2.34 -7.11
N ILE A 434 7.96 2.97 -7.79
CA ILE A 434 6.66 3.37 -7.24
C ILE A 434 5.55 2.83 -8.13
N TYR A 435 4.61 2.11 -7.54
CA TYR A 435 3.42 1.61 -8.22
C TYR A 435 2.29 1.37 -7.21
N GLY A 436 1.08 1.16 -7.69
CA GLY A 436 -0.03 0.92 -6.78
C GLY A 436 -1.34 0.60 -7.49
N GLU A 437 -2.39 0.47 -6.69
CA GLU A 437 -3.74 0.20 -7.15
C GLU A 437 -4.42 1.49 -7.58
N GLY A 438 -4.31 1.79 -8.86
CA GLY A 438 -4.89 2.98 -9.49
C GLY A 438 -6.37 2.82 -9.86
N TRP A 439 -7.18 2.16 -9.02
CA TRP A 439 -8.61 2.00 -9.28
C TRP A 439 -9.35 3.35 -9.19
N ASN A 440 -10.32 3.59 -10.07
CA ASN A 440 -11.17 4.78 -9.97
C ASN A 440 -12.23 4.55 -8.87
N MET A 441 -11.86 4.83 -7.62
CA MET A 441 -12.68 4.62 -6.44
C MET A 441 -13.64 5.79 -6.17
N PRO A 442 -14.79 5.59 -5.51
CA PRO A 442 -15.77 6.63 -5.20
C PRO A 442 -15.34 7.51 -4.01
N SER A 443 -14.15 8.13 -4.08
CA SER A 443 -13.62 9.05 -3.08
C SER A 443 -14.14 10.49 -3.30
N PHE A 444 -14.03 11.34 -2.27
CA PHE A 444 -14.30 12.79 -2.41
C PHE A 444 -13.14 13.57 -3.06
N VAL A 445 -12.03 12.95 -3.37
CA VAL A 445 -11.00 13.54 -4.25
C VAL A 445 -11.60 13.69 -5.64
N ALA A 446 -11.44 14.86 -6.26
CA ALA A 446 -11.92 15.10 -7.61
C ALA A 446 -11.27 14.14 -8.63
N GLU A 447 -12.06 13.59 -9.54
CA GLU A 447 -11.58 12.54 -10.47
C GLU A 447 -10.35 12.99 -11.28
N GLU A 448 -10.30 14.28 -11.64
CA GLU A 448 -9.24 14.87 -12.47
C GLU A 448 -7.86 14.92 -11.76
N ILE A 449 -7.83 14.77 -10.44
CA ILE A 449 -6.60 14.79 -9.64
C ILE A 449 -6.31 13.48 -8.91
N ARG A 450 -7.17 12.47 -9.02
CA ARG A 450 -6.93 11.14 -8.43
C ARG A 450 -5.70 10.47 -9.04
N ALA A 451 -4.95 9.75 -8.22
CA ALA A 451 -3.85 8.89 -8.66
C ALA A 451 -4.37 7.57 -9.28
N SER A 452 -5.39 7.67 -10.12
CA SER A 452 -6.00 6.54 -10.82
C SER A 452 -5.36 6.30 -12.19
N GLN A 453 -5.61 5.13 -12.77
CA GLN A 453 -5.17 4.78 -14.14
C GLN A 453 -5.66 5.79 -15.17
N LEU A 454 -6.82 6.43 -14.96
CA LEU A 454 -7.37 7.45 -15.86
C LEU A 454 -6.45 8.67 -15.97
N ASN A 455 -5.66 8.95 -14.94
CA ASN A 455 -4.71 10.06 -14.88
C ASN A 455 -3.25 9.61 -15.03
N GLN A 456 -2.98 8.37 -15.49
CA GLN A 456 -1.63 7.80 -15.54
C GLN A 456 -0.65 8.67 -16.33
N ALA A 457 -1.11 9.39 -17.37
CA ALA A 457 -0.26 10.30 -18.16
C ALA A 457 0.29 11.49 -17.34
N LYS A 458 -0.37 11.84 -16.22
CA LYS A 458 0.10 12.88 -15.28
C LYS A 458 1.09 12.35 -14.25
N MET A 459 1.38 11.05 -14.26
CA MET A 459 2.27 10.36 -13.31
C MET A 459 3.39 9.61 -14.07
N PRO A 460 4.45 10.30 -14.51
CA PRO A 460 5.45 9.73 -15.41
C PRO A 460 6.26 8.57 -14.84
N HIS A 461 6.34 8.48 -13.50
CA HIS A 461 7.18 7.51 -12.80
C HIS A 461 6.41 6.65 -11.79
N VAL A 462 5.09 6.52 -11.97
CA VAL A 462 4.23 5.72 -11.09
C VAL A 462 3.56 4.62 -11.90
N GLY A 463 3.78 3.38 -11.49
CA GLY A 463 3.17 2.20 -12.10
C GLY A 463 1.77 1.91 -11.56
N HIS A 464 0.99 1.17 -12.34
CA HIS A 464 -0.38 0.78 -11.98
C HIS A 464 -0.58 -0.71 -12.21
N PHE A 465 -1.23 -1.39 -11.28
CA PHE A 465 -1.74 -2.73 -11.51
C PHE A 465 -2.74 -2.73 -12.66
N SER A 466 -2.53 -3.58 -13.67
CA SER A 466 -3.42 -3.68 -14.82
C SER A 466 -4.56 -4.66 -14.55
N ASP A 467 -5.70 -4.16 -14.07
CA ASP A 467 -6.92 -4.95 -13.94
C ASP A 467 -7.40 -5.51 -15.30
N ARG A 468 -7.19 -4.74 -16.38
CA ARG A 468 -7.45 -5.20 -17.75
C ARG A 468 -6.66 -6.47 -18.08
N PHE A 469 -5.36 -6.52 -17.77
CA PHE A 469 -4.56 -7.72 -17.97
C PHE A 469 -5.14 -8.90 -17.19
N ARG A 470 -5.45 -8.69 -15.90
CA ARG A 470 -6.06 -9.71 -15.04
C ARG A 470 -7.36 -10.24 -15.64
N GLU A 471 -8.30 -9.35 -15.98
CA GLU A 471 -9.62 -9.73 -16.48
C GLU A 471 -9.54 -10.44 -17.84
N VAL A 472 -8.66 -10.00 -18.74
CA VAL A 472 -8.49 -10.59 -20.07
C VAL A 472 -7.82 -11.97 -19.99
N VAL A 473 -6.78 -12.11 -19.17
CA VAL A 473 -6.00 -13.37 -19.12
C VAL A 473 -6.66 -14.40 -18.20
N ARG A 474 -7.04 -14.02 -16.99
CA ARG A 474 -7.61 -14.91 -15.96
C ARG A 474 -9.12 -15.06 -16.08
N GLY A 475 -9.82 -14.02 -16.48
CA GLY A 475 -11.28 -13.87 -16.43
C GLY A 475 -11.76 -13.04 -15.26
N SER A 476 -13.08 -12.76 -15.24
CA SER A 476 -13.69 -11.81 -14.34
C SER A 476 -13.42 -12.08 -12.86
N ASN A 477 -13.15 -11.02 -12.15
CA ASN A 477 -13.01 -11.03 -10.71
C ASN A 477 -14.37 -11.10 -10.00
N ASP A 478 -15.38 -10.41 -10.55
CA ASP A 478 -16.71 -10.32 -9.96
C ASP A 478 -17.58 -11.53 -10.30
N GLU A 479 -17.42 -12.07 -11.50
CA GLU A 479 -18.12 -13.26 -11.98
C GLU A 479 -17.16 -14.45 -12.14
N LEU A 480 -17.07 -15.29 -11.11
CA LEU A 480 -16.10 -16.40 -11.08
C LEU A 480 -16.29 -17.41 -12.19
N SER A 481 -17.48 -17.57 -12.77
CA SER A 481 -17.76 -18.46 -13.91
C SER A 481 -17.21 -17.93 -15.23
N ARG A 482 -17.02 -16.62 -15.38
CA ARG A 482 -16.58 -15.97 -16.61
C ARG A 482 -15.09 -16.23 -16.85
N LYS A 483 -14.79 -16.88 -17.95
CA LYS A 483 -13.44 -17.26 -18.36
C LYS A 483 -12.65 -16.05 -18.90
N GLY A 484 -11.32 -16.14 -18.81
CA GLY A 484 -10.38 -15.35 -19.58
C GLY A 484 -9.69 -16.18 -20.65
N PHE A 485 -8.73 -15.59 -21.35
CA PHE A 485 -8.02 -16.26 -22.42
C PHE A 485 -7.31 -17.54 -21.94
N ALA A 486 -6.54 -17.49 -20.86
CA ALA A 486 -5.83 -18.65 -20.33
C ALA A 486 -6.77 -19.76 -19.84
N SER A 487 -8.02 -19.43 -19.50
CA SER A 487 -9.05 -20.39 -19.12
C SER A 487 -9.94 -20.84 -20.31
N GLY A 488 -9.60 -20.46 -21.54
CA GLY A 488 -10.20 -20.98 -22.78
C GLY A 488 -11.15 -20.04 -23.51
N GLN A 489 -11.16 -18.74 -23.18
CA GLN A 489 -11.95 -17.73 -23.90
C GLN A 489 -11.11 -17.16 -25.07
N ALA A 490 -11.00 -17.93 -26.15
CA ALA A 490 -10.11 -17.62 -27.28
C ALA A 490 -10.51 -16.37 -28.08
N ASP A 491 -11.79 -15.97 -28.08
CA ASP A 491 -12.31 -14.77 -28.75
C ASP A 491 -11.85 -13.44 -28.12
N LEU A 492 -11.13 -13.49 -26.98
CA LEU A 492 -10.46 -12.33 -26.38
C LEU A 492 -9.12 -11.99 -27.08
N ILE A 493 -8.83 -12.56 -28.24
CA ILE A 493 -7.53 -12.46 -28.92
C ILE A 493 -7.07 -11.01 -29.15
N TYR A 494 -7.98 -10.10 -29.52
CA TYR A 494 -7.64 -8.68 -29.70
C TYR A 494 -7.21 -8.03 -28.40
N GLN A 495 -8.00 -8.25 -27.32
CA GLN A 495 -7.70 -7.70 -26.00
C GLN A 495 -6.38 -8.25 -25.44
N VAL A 496 -6.10 -9.53 -25.74
CA VAL A 496 -4.83 -10.17 -25.35
C VAL A 496 -3.65 -9.51 -26.05
N LYS A 497 -3.75 -9.25 -27.37
CA LYS A 497 -2.70 -8.53 -28.11
C LYS A 497 -2.39 -7.17 -27.44
N CYS A 498 -3.43 -6.39 -27.08
CA CYS A 498 -3.24 -5.14 -26.38
C CYS A 498 -2.53 -5.36 -25.02
N CYS A 499 -2.98 -6.32 -24.21
CA CYS A 499 -2.41 -6.63 -22.90
C CYS A 499 -0.95 -7.08 -23.00
N MET A 500 -0.62 -7.95 -23.96
CA MET A 500 0.75 -8.44 -24.19
C MET A 500 1.73 -7.32 -24.61
N ALA A 501 1.21 -6.25 -25.22
CA ALA A 501 1.95 -5.02 -25.52
C ALA A 501 1.87 -3.98 -24.40
N ALA A 502 1.61 -4.39 -23.14
CA ALA A 502 1.45 -3.50 -21.99
C ALA A 502 0.36 -2.41 -22.19
N SER A 503 -0.68 -2.69 -22.98
CA SER A 503 -1.73 -1.75 -23.37
C SER A 503 -1.19 -0.39 -23.89
N CYS A 504 -0.01 -0.42 -24.52
CA CYS A 504 0.61 0.76 -25.13
C CYS A 504 0.16 0.98 -26.59
N LEU A 505 -0.06 -0.10 -27.35
CA LEU A 505 -0.48 0.00 -28.75
C LEU A 505 -1.91 0.53 -28.95
N ASP A 506 -2.74 0.41 -27.95
CA ASP A 506 -4.09 1.00 -27.91
C ASP A 506 -4.18 2.25 -27.01
N HIS A 507 -3.02 2.81 -26.65
CA HIS A 507 -2.85 4.08 -25.94
C HIS A 507 -3.54 4.17 -24.57
N VAL A 508 -3.81 3.04 -23.91
CA VAL A 508 -4.30 3.04 -22.52
C VAL A 508 -3.20 3.47 -21.56
N PHE A 509 -1.96 3.03 -21.83
CA PHE A 509 -0.75 3.51 -21.15
C PHE A 509 0.24 4.14 -22.14
N ASP A 510 0.94 5.15 -21.68
CA ASP A 510 1.96 5.89 -22.45
C ASP A 510 3.39 5.37 -22.22
N SER A 511 3.56 4.34 -21.39
CA SER A 511 4.84 3.65 -21.16
C SER A 511 4.63 2.26 -20.60
N PRO A 512 5.38 1.24 -21.06
CA PRO A 512 5.35 -0.09 -20.47
C PRO A 512 5.93 -0.13 -19.04
N THR A 513 6.75 0.85 -18.65
CA THR A 513 7.31 0.97 -17.31
C THR A 513 6.26 1.29 -16.24
N LYS A 514 5.05 1.64 -16.66
CA LYS A 514 3.92 1.97 -15.78
C LYS A 514 2.88 0.84 -15.65
N VAL A 515 3.09 -0.30 -16.28
CA VAL A 515 2.09 -1.37 -16.34
C VAL A 515 2.56 -2.59 -15.55
N VAL A 516 1.89 -2.85 -14.44
CA VAL A 516 2.13 -4.05 -13.61
C VAL A 516 1.15 -5.13 -14.04
N ASN A 517 1.65 -6.13 -14.75
CA ASN A 517 0.86 -7.27 -15.26
C ASN A 517 0.74 -8.35 -14.21
N TYR A 518 -0.49 -8.76 -13.90
CA TYR A 518 -0.76 -9.81 -12.94
C TYR A 518 -2.04 -10.58 -13.28
N VAL A 519 -2.18 -11.77 -12.73
CA VAL A 519 -3.40 -12.58 -12.79
C VAL A 519 -3.92 -12.95 -11.43
N GLU A 520 -3.10 -12.78 -10.40
CA GLU A 520 -3.37 -13.11 -9.01
C GLU A 520 -2.56 -12.21 -8.08
N CYS A 521 -3.15 -11.80 -6.95
CA CYS A 521 -2.49 -11.15 -5.81
C CYS A 521 -3.07 -11.71 -4.52
N HIS A 522 -2.74 -11.11 -3.37
CA HIS A 522 -3.32 -11.51 -2.08
C HIS A 522 -4.85 -11.38 -2.05
N ASP A 523 -5.40 -10.37 -2.77
CA ASP A 523 -6.84 -10.14 -2.89
C ASP A 523 -7.55 -11.16 -3.76
N ASN A 524 -8.82 -11.37 -3.45
CA ASN A 524 -9.73 -12.21 -4.22
C ASN A 524 -9.29 -13.68 -4.31
N HIS A 525 -9.81 -14.40 -5.29
CA HIS A 525 -9.50 -15.82 -5.48
C HIS A 525 -8.15 -15.98 -6.16
N THR A 526 -7.40 -17.01 -5.76
CA THR A 526 -6.21 -17.44 -6.50
C THR A 526 -6.60 -17.87 -7.93
N LEU A 527 -5.66 -17.84 -8.86
CA LEU A 527 -5.86 -18.34 -10.22
C LEU A 527 -6.31 -19.80 -10.22
N TRP A 528 -5.70 -20.61 -9.35
CA TRP A 528 -6.07 -22.02 -9.19
C TRP A 528 -7.52 -22.20 -8.75
N ASP A 529 -7.96 -21.45 -7.74
CA ASP A 529 -9.33 -21.53 -7.24
C ASP A 529 -10.33 -20.98 -8.26
N LYS A 530 -9.99 -19.90 -8.96
CA LYS A 530 -10.76 -19.36 -10.07
C LYS A 530 -10.96 -20.42 -11.18
N ASN A 531 -9.88 -21.09 -11.60
CA ASN A 531 -9.94 -22.15 -12.62
C ASN A 531 -10.77 -23.35 -12.16
N ARG A 532 -10.81 -23.67 -10.85
CA ARG A 532 -11.71 -24.71 -10.34
C ARG A 532 -13.19 -24.36 -10.53
N VAL A 533 -13.54 -23.10 -10.54
CA VAL A 533 -14.92 -22.64 -10.76
C VAL A 533 -15.23 -22.54 -12.25
N CYS A 534 -14.47 -21.75 -13.01
CA CYS A 534 -14.78 -21.48 -14.42
C CYS A 534 -14.46 -22.67 -15.36
N CYS A 535 -13.59 -23.59 -14.94
CA CYS A 535 -13.21 -24.80 -15.67
C CYS A 535 -13.60 -26.07 -14.87
N HIS A 536 -14.81 -26.05 -14.31
CA HIS A 536 -15.31 -27.15 -13.49
C HIS A 536 -15.28 -28.50 -14.26
N GLY A 537 -14.85 -29.55 -13.59
CA GLY A 537 -14.76 -30.91 -14.16
C GLY A 537 -13.45 -31.21 -14.90
N GLU A 538 -12.56 -30.23 -15.12
CA GLU A 538 -11.25 -30.49 -15.71
C GLU A 538 -10.34 -31.28 -14.78
N SER A 539 -9.48 -32.09 -15.37
CA SER A 539 -8.44 -32.85 -14.66
C SER A 539 -7.44 -31.91 -13.97
N ARG A 540 -6.65 -32.46 -13.07
CA ARG A 540 -5.52 -31.73 -12.45
C ARG A 540 -4.54 -31.24 -13.51
N ASP A 541 -4.15 -32.11 -14.45
CA ASP A 541 -3.14 -31.82 -15.49
C ASP A 541 -3.59 -30.68 -16.40
N LEU A 542 -4.88 -30.58 -16.74
CA LEU A 542 -5.39 -29.47 -17.54
C LEU A 542 -5.32 -28.15 -16.76
N ARG A 543 -5.62 -28.16 -15.45
CA ARG A 543 -5.50 -26.96 -14.61
C ARG A 543 -4.04 -26.54 -14.45
N GLU A 544 -3.09 -27.46 -14.34
CA GLU A 544 -1.66 -27.18 -14.34
C GLU A 544 -1.22 -26.54 -15.65
N LYS A 545 -1.67 -27.04 -16.79
CA LYS A 545 -1.40 -26.42 -18.09
C LYS A 545 -1.94 -25.00 -18.19
N ARG A 546 -3.18 -24.75 -17.73
CA ARG A 546 -3.75 -23.40 -17.69
C ARG A 546 -3.00 -22.46 -16.75
N GLN A 547 -2.50 -22.99 -15.62
CA GLN A 547 -1.67 -22.23 -14.68
C GLN A 547 -0.36 -21.80 -15.35
N ILE A 548 0.31 -22.72 -16.05
CA ILE A 548 1.54 -22.43 -16.80
C ILE A 548 1.28 -21.43 -17.92
N LEU A 549 0.17 -21.58 -18.66
CA LEU A 549 -0.22 -20.65 -19.73
C LEU A 549 -0.38 -19.22 -19.20
N ALA A 550 -1.09 -19.04 -18.08
CA ALA A 550 -1.27 -17.73 -17.48
C ALA A 550 0.03 -17.15 -16.92
N ASN A 551 0.86 -17.98 -16.25
CA ASN A 551 2.17 -17.56 -15.76
C ASN A 551 3.09 -17.12 -16.92
N ALA A 552 3.06 -17.83 -18.04
CA ALA A 552 3.81 -17.46 -19.23
C ALA A 552 3.36 -16.12 -19.81
N MET A 553 2.05 -15.87 -19.87
CA MET A 553 1.53 -14.57 -20.32
C MET A 553 1.99 -13.43 -19.43
N VAL A 554 1.95 -13.59 -18.09
CA VAL A 554 2.46 -12.59 -17.14
C VAL A 554 3.95 -12.32 -17.37
N LEU A 555 4.75 -13.39 -17.48
CA LEU A 555 6.21 -13.29 -17.54
C LEU A 555 6.75 -12.83 -18.89
N LEU A 556 6.05 -13.11 -20.00
CA LEU A 556 6.51 -12.80 -21.35
C LEU A 556 5.88 -11.53 -21.93
N ALA A 557 4.81 -11.00 -21.34
CA ALA A 557 4.23 -9.72 -21.76
C ALA A 557 5.22 -8.55 -21.53
N GLN A 558 5.10 -7.50 -22.36
CA GLN A 558 5.75 -6.21 -22.08
C GLN A 558 5.18 -5.61 -20.79
N GLY A 559 5.95 -4.76 -20.11
CA GLY A 559 5.60 -4.20 -18.80
C GLY A 559 6.30 -4.95 -17.65
N ILE A 560 5.76 -4.84 -16.45
CA ILE A 560 6.34 -5.33 -15.20
C ILE A 560 5.55 -6.57 -14.73
N PRO A 561 6.13 -7.77 -14.73
CA PRO A 561 5.44 -8.98 -14.24
C PRO A 561 5.37 -9.00 -12.72
N PHE A 562 4.20 -9.37 -12.22
CA PHE A 562 3.92 -9.54 -10.81
C PHE A 562 3.32 -10.93 -10.55
N ILE A 563 3.87 -11.64 -9.57
CA ILE A 563 3.51 -13.01 -9.19
C ILE A 563 3.17 -13.04 -7.71
N HIS A 564 1.96 -13.50 -7.37
CA HIS A 564 1.58 -13.77 -6.00
C HIS A 564 2.30 -15.02 -5.47
N CYS A 565 2.75 -14.99 -4.22
CA CYS A 565 3.41 -16.12 -3.58
C CYS A 565 2.56 -17.38 -3.62
N GLY A 566 3.06 -18.39 -4.34
CA GLY A 566 2.38 -19.65 -4.55
C GLY A 566 1.61 -19.76 -5.87
N GLN A 567 1.49 -18.70 -6.65
CA GLN A 567 0.94 -18.75 -7.99
C GLN A 567 1.70 -19.77 -8.85
N GLU A 568 3.01 -19.85 -8.69
CA GLU A 568 3.92 -20.75 -9.40
C GLU A 568 3.75 -22.24 -9.06
N PHE A 569 2.94 -22.57 -8.05
CA PHE A 569 2.55 -23.96 -7.76
C PHE A 569 1.02 -24.14 -7.58
N GLY A 570 0.23 -23.20 -8.10
CA GLY A 570 -1.23 -23.27 -8.02
C GLY A 570 -1.74 -23.22 -6.58
N ARG A 571 -1.30 -22.22 -5.80
CA ARG A 571 -1.79 -21.95 -4.42
C ARG A 571 -3.32 -21.95 -4.38
N THR A 572 -3.90 -22.51 -3.32
CA THR A 572 -5.34 -22.48 -3.06
C THR A 572 -5.62 -21.85 -1.72
N LYS A 573 -6.64 -21.02 -1.68
CA LYS A 573 -7.28 -20.51 -0.45
C LYS A 573 -8.61 -21.23 -0.21
N GLN A 574 -8.72 -22.48 -0.68
CA GLN A 574 -9.89 -23.35 -0.52
C GLN A 574 -11.17 -22.75 -1.11
N ASN A 575 -11.06 -22.11 -2.27
CA ASN A 575 -12.11 -21.34 -2.98
C ASN A 575 -12.68 -20.15 -2.17
N LEU A 576 -11.95 -19.63 -1.19
CA LEU A 576 -12.27 -18.36 -0.55
C LEU A 576 -11.55 -17.22 -1.28
N GLY A 577 -12.25 -16.11 -1.43
CA GLY A 577 -11.68 -14.89 -2.01
C GLY A 577 -10.84 -14.12 -0.99
N ASN A 578 -11.42 -13.07 -0.42
CA ASN A 578 -10.73 -12.24 0.55
C ASN A 578 -10.59 -12.95 1.90
N THR A 579 -9.36 -13.40 2.19
CA THR A 579 -9.02 -14.19 3.40
C THR A 579 -8.25 -13.35 4.43
N TYR A 580 -8.41 -12.03 4.40
CA TYR A 580 -7.63 -11.06 5.19
C TYR A 580 -7.66 -11.31 6.70
N ASN A 581 -8.76 -11.87 7.22
CA ASN A 581 -8.98 -12.19 8.64
C ASN A 581 -9.16 -13.69 8.90
N ARG A 582 -8.75 -14.55 7.95
CA ARG A 582 -8.79 -16.01 8.11
C ARG A 582 -7.48 -16.52 8.69
N SER A 583 -7.52 -17.70 9.32
CA SER A 583 -6.33 -18.28 9.96
C SER A 583 -5.21 -18.63 8.96
N ASP A 584 -4.03 -18.90 9.51
CA ASP A 584 -2.86 -19.38 8.74
C ASP A 584 -3.17 -20.61 7.87
N ASN A 585 -4.17 -21.43 8.23
CA ASN A 585 -4.54 -22.60 7.41
C ASN A 585 -5.03 -22.24 6.00
N TYR A 586 -5.56 -21.06 5.80
CA TYR A 586 -5.98 -20.56 4.47
C TYR A 586 -4.89 -19.74 3.79
N ASN A 587 -4.06 -19.06 4.58
CA ASN A 587 -3.14 -18.05 4.07
C ASN A 587 -1.68 -18.51 3.96
N ARG A 588 -1.26 -19.52 4.74
CA ARG A 588 0.12 -20.02 4.71
C ARG A 588 0.54 -20.51 3.33
N VAL A 589 1.80 -20.37 3.04
CA VAL A 589 2.46 -21.05 1.91
C VAL A 589 2.54 -22.53 2.23
N ASP A 590 1.97 -23.36 1.34
CA ASP A 590 1.94 -24.83 1.49
C ASP A 590 3.06 -25.47 0.65
N TYR A 591 4.19 -25.75 1.30
CA TYR A 591 5.35 -26.35 0.63
C TYR A 591 5.12 -27.82 0.25
N GLN A 592 4.19 -28.55 0.90
CA GLN A 592 3.81 -29.88 0.46
C GLN A 592 3.02 -29.82 -0.83
N ARG A 593 2.13 -28.84 -0.97
CA ARG A 593 1.42 -28.57 -2.22
C ARG A 593 2.40 -28.19 -3.33
N ARG A 594 3.40 -27.34 -3.05
CA ARG A 594 4.46 -27.01 -3.98
C ARG A 594 5.15 -28.26 -4.51
N ASP A 595 5.50 -29.21 -3.65
CA ASP A 595 6.16 -30.46 -4.03
C ASP A 595 5.26 -31.34 -4.93
N HIS A 596 3.95 -31.32 -4.66
CA HIS A 596 2.97 -32.02 -5.52
C HIS A 596 2.77 -31.38 -6.90
N HIS A 597 3.10 -30.11 -7.05
CA HIS A 597 2.97 -29.32 -8.28
C HIS A 597 4.33 -28.78 -8.75
N ILE A 598 5.40 -29.51 -8.45
CA ILE A 598 6.78 -29.09 -8.75
C ILE A 598 7.01 -28.75 -10.20
N GLU A 599 6.29 -29.39 -11.12
CA GLU A 599 6.40 -29.13 -12.55
C GLU A 599 6.01 -27.69 -12.88
N ILE A 600 4.93 -27.16 -12.32
CA ILE A 600 4.55 -25.74 -12.56
C ILE A 600 5.66 -24.82 -12.07
N VAL A 601 6.28 -25.13 -10.91
CA VAL A 601 7.39 -24.35 -10.36
C VAL A 601 8.57 -24.31 -11.33
N GLU A 602 9.01 -25.46 -11.80
CA GLU A 602 10.16 -25.54 -12.71
C GLU A 602 9.88 -24.84 -14.05
N ARG A 603 8.67 -25.02 -14.61
CA ARG A 603 8.24 -24.28 -15.81
C ARG A 603 8.20 -22.77 -15.59
N THR A 604 7.74 -22.32 -14.41
CA THR A 604 7.75 -20.88 -14.09
C THR A 604 9.17 -20.34 -13.95
N LYS A 605 10.09 -21.10 -13.36
CA LYS A 605 11.51 -20.72 -13.28
C LYS A 605 12.16 -20.61 -14.67
N GLU A 606 11.86 -21.55 -15.57
CA GLU A 606 12.32 -21.50 -16.97
C GLU A 606 11.84 -20.19 -17.65
N LEU A 607 10.58 -19.83 -17.50
CA LEU A 607 10.00 -18.60 -18.05
C LEU A 607 10.64 -17.34 -17.43
N ILE A 608 10.90 -17.33 -16.12
CA ILE A 608 11.64 -16.26 -15.44
C ILE A 608 13.04 -16.13 -16.05
N GLN A 609 13.72 -17.25 -16.29
CA GLN A 609 15.05 -17.24 -16.89
C GLN A 609 15.03 -16.74 -18.33
N ILE A 610 14.04 -17.15 -19.13
CA ILE A 610 13.84 -16.66 -20.50
C ILE A 610 13.67 -15.15 -20.48
N ARG A 611 12.76 -14.60 -19.66
CA ARG A 611 12.58 -13.15 -19.55
C ARG A 611 13.87 -12.43 -19.18
N LYS A 612 14.66 -12.97 -18.25
CA LYS A 612 15.94 -12.37 -17.83
C LYS A 612 17.01 -12.40 -18.92
N THR A 613 17.02 -13.44 -19.74
CA THR A 613 18.01 -13.65 -20.78
C THR A 613 17.68 -12.89 -22.06
N HIS A 614 16.38 -12.75 -22.36
CA HIS A 614 15.89 -12.19 -23.61
C HIS A 614 15.31 -10.77 -23.40
N PRO A 615 16.08 -9.70 -23.71
CA PRO A 615 15.63 -8.31 -23.55
C PRO A 615 14.47 -7.91 -24.43
N CYS A 616 14.14 -8.67 -25.49
CA CYS A 616 12.97 -8.43 -26.33
C CYS A 616 11.63 -8.52 -25.55
N PHE A 617 11.57 -9.25 -24.42
CA PHE A 617 10.43 -9.29 -23.51
C PHE A 617 10.40 -8.15 -22.48
N ARG A 618 11.36 -7.21 -22.54
CA ARG A 618 11.54 -6.12 -21.58
C ARG A 618 11.79 -4.78 -22.28
N LEU A 619 10.99 -4.49 -23.29
CA LEU A 619 10.99 -3.19 -23.98
C LEU A 619 10.51 -2.14 -23.00
N SER A 620 11.14 -0.97 -23.02
CA SER A 620 10.95 0.07 -22.01
C SER A 620 10.31 1.36 -22.51
N THR A 621 10.05 1.46 -23.82
CA THR A 621 9.37 2.60 -24.43
C THR A 621 8.29 2.14 -25.41
N VAL A 622 7.34 3.02 -25.72
CA VAL A 622 6.27 2.75 -26.69
C VAL A 622 6.87 2.53 -28.08
N GLU A 623 7.85 3.36 -28.47
CA GLU A 623 8.52 3.25 -29.77
C GLU A 623 9.22 1.89 -29.95
N GLN A 624 9.83 1.35 -28.88
CA GLN A 624 10.41 0.01 -28.94
C GLN A 624 9.34 -1.05 -29.10
N ILE A 625 8.16 -0.89 -28.49
CA ILE A 625 7.04 -1.81 -28.65
C ILE A 625 6.48 -1.74 -30.07
N GLU A 626 6.26 -0.54 -30.61
CA GLU A 626 5.75 -0.33 -31.98
C GLU A 626 6.68 -0.93 -33.05
N GLN A 627 7.99 -0.86 -32.82
CA GLN A 627 9.00 -1.40 -33.74
C GLN A 627 9.28 -2.87 -33.53
N GLY A 628 9.25 -3.34 -32.29
CA GLY A 628 9.75 -4.66 -31.90
C GLY A 628 8.66 -5.70 -31.61
N VAL A 629 7.39 -5.34 -31.50
CA VAL A 629 6.31 -6.28 -31.19
C VAL A 629 5.40 -6.47 -32.41
N GLN A 630 5.19 -7.73 -32.80
CA GLN A 630 4.27 -8.10 -33.87
C GLN A 630 3.35 -9.23 -33.39
N PHE A 631 2.13 -9.22 -33.88
CA PHE A 631 1.13 -10.22 -33.55
C PHE A 631 0.56 -10.89 -34.81
N ASP A 632 0.41 -12.19 -34.73
CA ASP A 632 -0.37 -12.99 -35.68
C ASP A 632 -1.31 -13.92 -34.89
N THR A 633 -2.13 -14.70 -35.60
CA THR A 633 -3.05 -15.65 -34.99
C THR A 633 -3.16 -16.90 -35.84
N ILE A 634 -3.39 -18.04 -35.20
CA ILE A 634 -3.79 -19.25 -35.87
C ILE A 634 -5.29 -19.42 -35.68
N TYR A 635 -6.06 -19.30 -36.75
CA TYR A 635 -7.53 -19.41 -36.79
C TYR A 635 -8.24 -18.48 -35.78
N ASP A 636 -7.65 -17.31 -35.49
CA ASP A 636 -8.14 -16.33 -34.49
C ASP A 636 -8.34 -16.91 -33.06
N GLN A 637 -7.61 -17.99 -32.76
CA GLN A 637 -7.72 -18.67 -31.45
C GLN A 637 -6.39 -18.81 -30.70
N VAL A 638 -5.29 -19.04 -31.43
CA VAL A 638 -3.95 -19.13 -30.87
C VAL A 638 -3.22 -17.82 -31.13
N LEU A 639 -2.66 -17.22 -30.08
CA LEU A 639 -1.85 -16.02 -30.22
C LEU A 639 -0.44 -16.40 -30.68
N VAL A 640 0.03 -15.72 -31.72
CA VAL A 640 1.44 -15.70 -32.14
C VAL A 640 2.00 -14.32 -31.79
N TYR A 641 2.97 -14.27 -30.89
CA TYR A 641 3.55 -13.06 -30.33
C TYR A 641 5.04 -13.03 -30.60
N SER A 642 5.46 -12.18 -31.52
CA SER A 642 6.85 -11.96 -31.91
C SER A 642 7.41 -10.72 -31.25
N CYS A 643 8.59 -10.83 -30.65
CA CYS A 643 9.27 -9.74 -29.98
C CYS A 643 10.72 -9.66 -30.47
N GLN A 644 11.16 -8.45 -30.80
CA GLN A 644 12.53 -8.19 -31.23
C GLN A 644 13.14 -6.97 -30.51
N LYS A 645 14.38 -7.10 -30.07
CA LYS A 645 15.23 -6.01 -29.63
C LYS A 645 16.65 -6.26 -30.10
N ASP A 646 17.17 -5.39 -30.96
CA ASP A 646 18.47 -5.57 -31.59
C ASP A 646 18.57 -6.92 -32.33
N LYS A 647 19.48 -7.80 -31.89
CA LYS A 647 19.66 -9.14 -32.43
C LYS A 647 18.84 -10.23 -31.70
N ASP A 648 18.21 -9.87 -30.59
CA ASP A 648 17.38 -10.79 -29.81
C ASP A 648 15.96 -10.82 -30.39
N HIS A 649 15.59 -11.91 -31.03
CA HIS A 649 14.28 -12.10 -31.67
C HIS A 649 13.67 -13.41 -31.20
N CYS A 650 12.55 -13.31 -30.49
CA CYS A 650 11.78 -14.44 -30.00
C CYS A 650 10.35 -14.44 -30.54
N VAL A 651 9.76 -15.62 -30.69
CA VAL A 651 8.33 -15.80 -30.95
C VAL A 651 7.73 -16.72 -29.91
N ALA A 652 6.57 -16.35 -29.36
CA ALA A 652 5.83 -17.18 -28.43
C ALA A 652 4.43 -17.49 -28.95
N PHE A 653 4.01 -18.73 -28.80
CA PHE A 653 2.70 -19.24 -29.18
C PHE A 653 1.90 -19.55 -27.92
N PHE A 654 0.69 -19.02 -27.80
CA PHE A 654 -0.19 -19.27 -26.66
C PHE A 654 -1.49 -19.91 -27.15
N ASN A 655 -1.68 -21.18 -26.86
CA ASN A 655 -2.86 -21.95 -27.23
C ASN A 655 -3.80 -22.17 -26.04
N PRO A 656 -4.91 -21.42 -25.90
CA PRO A 656 -5.88 -21.60 -24.84
C PRO A 656 -6.90 -22.69 -25.12
N THR A 657 -6.85 -23.36 -26.31
CA THR A 657 -7.86 -24.28 -26.80
C THR A 657 -7.49 -25.74 -26.52
N ASN A 658 -8.44 -26.63 -26.68
CA ASN A 658 -8.24 -28.08 -26.60
C ASN A 658 -7.81 -28.73 -27.93
N ILE A 659 -7.46 -27.93 -28.93
CA ILE A 659 -7.03 -28.38 -30.25
C ILE A 659 -5.54 -28.09 -30.38
N PRO A 660 -4.72 -29.08 -30.80
CA PRO A 660 -3.33 -28.83 -31.18
C PRO A 660 -3.26 -28.17 -32.55
N TYR A 661 -2.20 -27.44 -32.83
CA TYR A 661 -1.95 -26.75 -34.09
C TYR A 661 -0.49 -26.94 -34.50
N ASP A 662 -0.26 -27.00 -35.82
CA ASP A 662 1.08 -26.95 -36.40
C ASP A 662 1.28 -25.60 -37.08
N TYR A 663 2.47 -25.04 -36.92
CA TYR A 663 2.83 -23.74 -37.49
C TYR A 663 4.20 -23.82 -38.16
N HIS A 664 4.28 -23.40 -39.43
CA HIS A 664 5.53 -23.37 -40.19
C HIS A 664 6.17 -21.98 -40.06
N LEU A 665 7.43 -21.94 -39.63
CA LEU A 665 8.23 -20.73 -39.52
C LEU A 665 8.97 -20.45 -40.81
N ASP A 666 9.09 -19.18 -41.20
CA ASP A 666 9.87 -18.77 -42.39
C ASP A 666 11.40 -18.93 -42.20
N GLN A 667 11.85 -19.10 -40.98
CA GLN A 667 13.25 -19.26 -40.60
C GLN A 667 13.38 -20.34 -39.52
N GLU A 668 14.52 -21.03 -39.54
CA GLU A 668 14.84 -21.98 -38.48
C GLU A 668 14.93 -21.31 -37.11
N ALA A 669 14.30 -21.92 -36.10
CA ALA A 669 14.26 -21.39 -34.74
C ALA A 669 14.62 -22.47 -33.72
N ARG A 670 15.25 -22.05 -32.65
CA ARG A 670 15.51 -22.88 -31.46
C ARG A 670 14.35 -22.79 -30.51
N ILE A 671 13.81 -23.90 -30.05
CA ILE A 671 12.82 -23.95 -28.99
C ILE A 671 13.51 -23.68 -27.64
N LEU A 672 13.03 -22.62 -26.93
CA LEU A 672 13.49 -22.25 -25.61
C LEU A 672 12.60 -22.82 -24.51
N PHE A 673 11.30 -22.99 -24.81
CA PHE A 673 10.30 -23.48 -23.88
C PHE A 673 9.16 -24.18 -24.62
N ASP A 674 8.73 -25.30 -24.05
CA ASP A 674 7.54 -26.02 -24.51
C ASP A 674 6.96 -26.83 -23.36
N ASN A 675 5.74 -26.50 -22.91
CA ASN A 675 5.04 -27.26 -21.86
C ASN A 675 4.15 -28.38 -22.42
N GLY A 676 4.18 -28.62 -23.71
CA GLY A 676 3.39 -29.65 -24.38
C GLY A 676 4.17 -30.90 -24.77
N ASN A 677 5.39 -30.74 -25.26
CA ASN A 677 6.26 -31.85 -25.73
C ASN A 677 7.74 -31.45 -25.68
N SER A 678 8.59 -32.28 -25.15
CA SER A 678 9.95 -31.98 -24.74
C SER A 678 11.07 -32.35 -25.72
N ASN A 679 10.92 -32.33 -27.04
CA ASN A 679 11.94 -32.94 -27.90
C ASN A 679 12.32 -32.18 -29.16
N SER A 680 12.37 -30.87 -29.22
CA SER A 680 12.88 -30.27 -30.44
C SER A 680 14.12 -29.42 -30.23
N LEU A 681 15.08 -29.73 -31.05
CA LEU A 681 16.21 -28.94 -31.48
C LEU A 681 15.74 -27.91 -32.52
N ASP A 682 16.63 -27.19 -33.15
CA ASP A 682 16.32 -26.21 -34.19
C ASP A 682 15.33 -26.78 -35.27
N THR A 683 14.27 -25.99 -35.55
CA THR A 683 13.15 -26.45 -36.38
C THR A 683 12.46 -25.32 -37.13
N PHE A 684 11.85 -25.67 -38.28
CA PHE A 684 10.91 -24.81 -39.01
C PHE A 684 9.45 -25.07 -38.63
N ASP A 685 9.17 -26.27 -38.12
CA ASP A 685 7.81 -26.74 -37.86
C ASP A 685 7.57 -26.80 -36.35
N ILE A 686 6.66 -25.99 -35.85
CA ILE A 686 6.30 -25.90 -34.45
C ILE A 686 4.99 -26.62 -34.21
N HIS A 687 5.02 -27.68 -33.39
CA HIS A 687 3.81 -28.32 -32.88
C HIS A 687 3.35 -27.63 -31.59
N ILE A 688 2.17 -27.04 -31.57
CA ILE A 688 1.60 -26.32 -30.47
C ILE A 688 0.49 -27.18 -29.85
N ALA A 689 0.79 -27.88 -28.77
CA ALA A 689 -0.16 -28.77 -28.11
C ALA A 689 -1.39 -28.00 -27.56
N ALA A 690 -2.46 -28.72 -27.22
CA ALA A 690 -3.61 -28.16 -26.55
C ALA A 690 -3.21 -27.57 -25.18
N PHE A 691 -3.74 -26.38 -24.84
CA PHE A 691 -3.48 -25.65 -23.58
C PHE A 691 -2.00 -25.47 -23.32
N SER A 692 -1.22 -25.04 -24.30
CA SER A 692 0.23 -24.96 -24.20
C SER A 692 0.81 -23.61 -24.60
N VAL A 693 2.06 -23.43 -24.23
CA VAL A 693 2.94 -22.34 -24.67
C VAL A 693 4.18 -22.91 -25.30
N VAL A 694 4.57 -22.37 -26.43
CA VAL A 694 5.87 -22.65 -27.05
C VAL A 694 6.60 -21.33 -27.24
N VAL A 695 7.87 -21.25 -26.86
CA VAL A 695 8.72 -20.07 -27.07
C VAL A 695 9.93 -20.49 -27.91
N CYS A 696 10.18 -19.77 -28.98
CA CYS A 696 11.27 -19.99 -29.90
C CYS A 696 12.14 -18.75 -30.04
N GLN A 697 13.43 -18.94 -30.35
CA GLN A 697 14.38 -17.89 -30.69
C GLN A 697 14.89 -18.04 -32.09
N PHE A 698 14.92 -16.97 -32.87
CA PHE A 698 15.51 -16.89 -34.20
C PHE A 698 16.99 -16.47 -34.15
N GLY A 699 17.74 -16.76 -35.23
CA GLY A 699 19.03 -16.11 -35.48
C GLY A 699 20.20 -16.66 -34.68
N LEU A 700 20.29 -17.96 -34.52
CA LEU A 700 21.53 -18.63 -34.15
C LEU A 700 22.50 -18.66 -35.36
N THR A 701 23.03 -17.48 -35.78
CA THR A 701 24.27 -17.52 -36.56
C THR A 701 25.40 -17.82 -35.59
N ALA A 702 26.08 -18.94 -35.85
CA ALA A 702 27.24 -19.47 -35.15
C ALA A 702 28.33 -18.45 -34.83
#